data_ca8c47c6f2b9b9ad225d1ad91bc6a5a1
#
_entry.id   ca8c47c6f2b9b9ad225d1ad91bc6a5a1
#
_cell.length_a   1.000
_cell.length_b   1.000
_cell.length_c   1.000
_cell.angle_alpha   90.00
_cell.angle_beta   90.00
_cell.angle_gamma   90.00
#
_symmetry.space_group_name_H-M   'P 1'
#
loop_
_entity.id
_entity.type
_entity.pdbx_description
1 polymer ?
#
loop_
_entity_poly.entity_id
_entity_poly.type
_entity_poly.pdbx_seq_one_letter_code
_entity_poly.pdbx_strand_id
1 'polypeptide(L)'
;MTPDLSAGPQDAGRGFDPRSGSLVERLLFNHRGMVLMACALITLLLGWQASHLRFNASYEKTIPAHHAFIANYLAHRSDLKGLGNAVRITVENAGGTLYEQKYLDTLRRLNDAVFLLPGVDRAGMKSLWTPNTRWVGVTEEGLEGGPVIPDTYDGKAESLRQLEANVQRSGEIGQLVAQDGRSSVIYVPLLATDATGQPLDYARFSAALEDLRSQYEREGVRLHITGFAKIVGDLIEGLNKVLLFFAVAIAIAAAMVFAYTRCVRSTLLVVASSLVAVVWQLGALPALGYALDPYSMLVPFLVFAIGMSHGAQKMNGIMQDIGRGVPKWVAARYTFRRLFLAGLTALLADAVGFAVLLAIDIRVIQELAVAASIGVAALIFTNLIMLPILLSFTGVSATAAARSVRGDGAEGGTALWRTLQRFTERRWAIPTVAVAVLLAGLGAVMSQRLAIGDLDPGAPELRPLSRYNRDVAFVNASYGASSDVFAVMVKTPDGDCSAYRTLMRVDALEWQLRQIEGVEATQTLAQLNRFVLAGLNEGQPRWFDLIKNQGMLNTVTANAPRGLYNDTCNLLTVYAFLGDHKAATLTRVVDAVAAFARDNDGDGVQFQLAAGSAGIEAATNIVVKEAWTRMLLLVYAAVAVLAFITFRSWRAVLVAVLPLMLTSVLAEALMVALGMGVKVATLPVIALGVGIGVDYALYIVSVMLGALRQGASVGEAYRRALQFTGRVVLLTGLTLGVGVATWVFSPIKFQADMGLLLAFMFLWNMLGALVLLPALAHWLLRPQIATTPESSPAVAPALP
;
A
#
# COMPACT_ATOMS: atom_id res chain seq x y z
N MET A 1 -15.42 -15.32 -39.70
CA MET A 1 -16.72 -15.00 -40.30
C MET A 1 -17.15 -13.66 -39.74
N THR A 2 -16.96 -12.62 -40.52
CA THR A 2 -17.48 -11.25 -40.24
C THR A 2 -18.97 -11.24 -40.48
N PRO A 3 -19.81 -10.68 -39.62
CA PRO A 3 -21.22 -10.51 -39.91
C PRO A 3 -21.37 -9.50 -41.03
N ASP A 4 -22.21 -9.85 -41.99
CA ASP A 4 -22.61 -8.98 -43.06
C ASP A 4 -23.36 -7.76 -42.51
N LEU A 5 -22.73 -6.58 -42.63
CA LEU A 5 -23.25 -5.32 -42.11
C LEU A 5 -24.19 -4.61 -43.14
N SER A 6 -24.51 -5.29 -44.25
CA SER A 6 -25.35 -4.72 -45.34
C SER A 6 -26.85 -4.91 -45.13
N ALA A 7 -27.31 -5.74 -44.17
CA ALA A 7 -28.74 -5.86 -43.87
C ALA A 7 -29.23 -4.67 -43.04
N GLY A 8 -30.26 -3.99 -43.55
CA GLY A 8 -30.88 -2.86 -42.88
C GLY A 8 -31.40 -3.16 -41.47
N PRO A 9 -31.56 -2.14 -40.61
CA PRO A 9 -31.87 -2.28 -39.19
C PRO A 9 -33.17 -3.05 -38.86
N GLN A 10 -34.11 -3.14 -39.75
CA GLN A 10 -35.41 -3.78 -39.54
C GLN A 10 -35.40 -5.31 -39.71
N ASP A 11 -34.47 -5.87 -40.45
CA ASP A 11 -34.39 -7.32 -40.72
C ASP A 11 -33.54 -8.10 -39.70
N ALA A 12 -32.71 -7.41 -38.91
CA ALA A 12 -31.78 -8.03 -37.98
C ALA A 12 -32.46 -8.86 -36.83
N GLY A 13 -33.75 -8.69 -36.60
CA GLY A 13 -34.49 -9.42 -35.56
C GLY A 13 -35.24 -10.66 -36.04
N ARG A 14 -35.59 -10.70 -37.33
CA ARG A 14 -36.39 -11.80 -37.92
C ARG A 14 -35.55 -12.97 -38.44
N GLY A 15 -34.25 -12.79 -38.67
CA GLY A 15 -33.33 -13.79 -39.21
C GLY A 15 -32.17 -14.18 -38.28
N PHE A 16 -32.17 -13.80 -36.98
CA PHE A 16 -31.05 -14.12 -36.11
C PHE A 16 -31.01 -15.62 -35.75
N ASP A 17 -29.97 -16.33 -36.19
CA ASP A 17 -29.78 -17.75 -35.85
C ASP A 17 -29.18 -17.91 -34.43
N PRO A 18 -29.91 -18.51 -33.48
CA PRO A 18 -29.43 -18.78 -32.10
C PRO A 18 -28.20 -19.69 -32.06
N ARG A 19 -27.93 -20.45 -33.12
CA ARG A 19 -26.76 -21.33 -33.26
C ARG A 19 -25.53 -20.60 -33.78
N SER A 20 -25.69 -19.35 -34.25
CA SER A 20 -24.56 -18.53 -34.70
C SER A 20 -23.70 -18.06 -33.51
N GLY A 21 -22.40 -17.80 -33.77
CA GLY A 21 -21.48 -17.27 -32.77
C GLY A 21 -20.59 -18.34 -32.12
N SER A 22 -19.74 -17.91 -31.16
CA SER A 22 -18.82 -18.78 -30.44
C SER A 22 -19.54 -19.78 -29.53
N LEU A 23 -18.87 -20.90 -29.20
CA LEU A 23 -19.43 -21.89 -28.30
C LEU A 23 -19.78 -21.28 -26.92
N VAL A 24 -18.92 -20.41 -26.41
CA VAL A 24 -19.12 -19.72 -25.12
C VAL A 24 -20.39 -18.83 -25.19
N GLU A 25 -20.55 -18.04 -26.27
CA GLU A 25 -21.76 -17.22 -26.46
C GLU A 25 -23.04 -18.06 -26.50
N ARG A 26 -23.01 -19.15 -27.26
CA ARG A 26 -24.17 -20.05 -27.36
C ARG A 26 -24.55 -20.65 -26.02
N LEU A 27 -23.55 -21.15 -25.26
CA LEU A 27 -23.79 -21.73 -23.94
C LEU A 27 -24.40 -20.71 -22.97
N LEU A 28 -23.84 -19.51 -22.92
CA LEU A 28 -24.28 -18.47 -21.99
C LEU A 28 -25.67 -17.89 -22.35
N PHE A 29 -25.89 -17.53 -23.60
CA PHE A 29 -27.14 -16.86 -23.99
C PHE A 29 -28.29 -17.79 -24.30
N ASN A 30 -28.06 -19.06 -24.62
CA ASN A 30 -29.14 -20.03 -24.78
C ASN A 30 -29.65 -20.55 -23.43
N HIS A 31 -28.78 -20.51 -22.37
CA HIS A 31 -29.15 -20.93 -21.01
C HIS A 31 -29.15 -19.78 -19.99
N ARG A 32 -29.61 -18.59 -20.40
CA ARG A 32 -29.59 -17.34 -19.63
C ARG A 32 -30.11 -17.47 -18.20
N GLY A 33 -31.25 -18.18 -18.01
CA GLY A 33 -31.86 -18.37 -16.69
C GLY A 33 -30.99 -19.20 -15.77
N MET A 34 -30.38 -20.26 -16.29
CA MET A 34 -29.48 -21.15 -15.52
C MET A 34 -28.21 -20.38 -15.09
N VAL A 35 -27.64 -19.56 -15.99
CA VAL A 35 -26.45 -18.73 -15.67
C VAL A 35 -26.78 -17.74 -14.56
N LEU A 36 -27.93 -17.03 -14.63
CA LEU A 36 -28.34 -16.10 -13.57
C LEU A 36 -28.62 -16.81 -12.24
N MET A 37 -29.22 -17.99 -12.28
CA MET A 37 -29.46 -18.79 -11.07
C MET A 37 -28.13 -19.23 -10.42
N ALA A 38 -27.17 -19.66 -11.23
CA ALA A 38 -25.83 -19.99 -10.75
C ALA A 38 -25.13 -18.78 -10.12
N CYS A 39 -25.18 -17.61 -10.78
CA CYS A 39 -24.63 -16.36 -10.22
C CYS A 39 -25.33 -15.96 -8.92
N ALA A 40 -26.64 -16.11 -8.82
CA ALA A 40 -27.40 -15.82 -7.61
C ALA A 40 -27.00 -16.76 -6.46
N LEU A 41 -26.88 -18.07 -6.73
CA LEU A 41 -26.44 -19.05 -5.74
C LEU A 41 -25.01 -18.75 -5.23
N ILE A 42 -24.08 -18.46 -6.15
CA ILE A 42 -22.71 -18.09 -5.78
C ILE A 42 -22.73 -16.80 -4.95
N THR A 43 -23.56 -15.81 -5.31
CA THR A 43 -23.68 -14.55 -4.55
C THR A 43 -24.20 -14.79 -3.13
N LEU A 44 -25.18 -15.66 -2.95
CA LEU A 44 -25.68 -16.03 -1.63
C LEU A 44 -24.63 -16.75 -0.79
N LEU A 45 -23.93 -17.70 -1.39
CA LEU A 45 -22.89 -18.49 -0.72
C LEU A 45 -21.70 -17.61 -0.31
N LEU A 46 -21.18 -16.80 -1.25
CA LEU A 46 -20.06 -15.91 -0.97
C LEU A 46 -20.48 -14.73 -0.09
N GLY A 47 -21.74 -14.25 -0.20
CA GLY A 47 -22.30 -13.26 0.71
C GLY A 47 -22.38 -13.76 2.15
N TRP A 48 -22.75 -15.02 2.34
CA TRP A 48 -22.70 -15.67 3.65
C TRP A 48 -21.27 -15.80 4.17
N GLN A 49 -20.31 -16.20 3.34
CA GLN A 49 -18.90 -16.24 3.71
C GLN A 49 -18.35 -14.86 4.05
N ALA A 50 -18.76 -13.82 3.34
CA ALA A 50 -18.34 -12.44 3.61
C ALA A 50 -18.74 -11.96 5.02
N SER A 51 -19.84 -12.49 5.60
CA SER A 51 -20.23 -12.19 6.99
C SER A 51 -19.25 -12.74 8.04
N HIS A 52 -18.39 -13.68 7.66
CA HIS A 52 -17.34 -14.25 8.53
C HIS A 52 -15.97 -13.57 8.33
N LEU A 53 -15.91 -12.52 7.53
CA LEU A 53 -14.68 -11.78 7.28
C LEU A 53 -14.16 -11.14 8.57
N ARG A 54 -12.88 -11.37 8.85
CA ARG A 54 -12.19 -10.83 10.03
C ARG A 54 -11.18 -9.79 9.60
N PHE A 55 -10.98 -8.79 10.47
CA PHE A 55 -9.84 -7.88 10.34
C PHE A 55 -8.66 -8.46 11.11
N ASN A 56 -7.52 -8.55 10.47
CA ASN A 56 -6.29 -9.02 11.07
C ASN A 56 -5.13 -8.15 10.61
N ALA A 57 -4.78 -7.17 11.44
CA ALA A 57 -3.57 -6.39 11.28
C ALA A 57 -2.50 -6.99 12.19
N SER A 58 -1.45 -7.53 11.60
CA SER A 58 -0.29 -8.05 12.34
C SER A 58 0.95 -7.30 11.91
N TYR A 59 1.76 -6.89 12.88
CA TYR A 59 3.08 -6.30 12.63
C TYR A 59 3.96 -7.18 11.74
N GLU A 60 3.90 -8.49 11.97
CA GLU A 60 4.72 -9.48 11.24
C GLU A 60 4.39 -9.54 9.74
N LYS A 61 3.19 -9.12 9.33
CA LYS A 61 2.81 -9.09 7.91
C LYS A 61 3.40 -7.91 7.13
N THR A 62 3.79 -6.85 7.82
CA THR A 62 4.33 -5.64 7.20
C THR A 62 5.84 -5.71 6.98
N ILE A 63 6.52 -6.69 7.57
CA ILE A 63 7.97 -6.88 7.49
C ILE A 63 8.35 -7.93 6.43
N PRO A 64 9.50 -7.75 5.72
CA PRO A 64 10.00 -8.72 4.74
C PRO A 64 10.66 -9.91 5.44
N ALA A 65 9.88 -10.95 5.76
CA ALA A 65 10.29 -12.05 6.63
C ALA A 65 11.51 -12.86 6.11
N HIS A 66 11.73 -12.92 4.79
CA HIS A 66 12.85 -13.64 4.19
C HIS A 66 14.10 -12.79 3.99
N HIS A 67 14.05 -11.48 4.24
CA HIS A 67 15.24 -10.65 4.19
C HIS A 67 16.21 -11.02 5.31
N ALA A 68 17.52 -11.07 5.01
CA ALA A 68 18.55 -11.55 5.97
C ALA A 68 18.46 -10.85 7.35
N PHE A 69 18.23 -9.53 7.36
CA PHE A 69 18.11 -8.77 8.61
C PHE A 69 16.92 -9.24 9.46
N ILE A 70 15.79 -9.46 8.82
CA ILE A 70 14.57 -9.89 9.50
C ILE A 70 14.68 -11.36 9.91
N ALA A 71 15.26 -12.23 9.09
CA ALA A 71 15.53 -13.61 9.46
C ALA A 71 16.43 -13.70 10.70
N ASN A 72 17.50 -12.88 10.78
CA ASN A 72 18.36 -12.76 11.95
C ASN A 72 17.57 -12.28 13.19
N TYR A 73 16.73 -11.24 13.04
CA TYR A 73 15.89 -10.74 14.13
C TYR A 73 14.91 -11.81 14.63
N LEU A 74 14.21 -12.50 13.72
CA LEU A 74 13.25 -13.55 14.10
C LEU A 74 13.91 -14.74 14.79
N ALA A 75 15.13 -15.10 14.37
CA ALA A 75 15.92 -16.19 15.01
C ALA A 75 16.31 -15.86 16.46
N HIS A 76 16.53 -14.59 16.78
CA HIS A 76 16.95 -14.11 18.10
C HIS A 76 15.87 -13.32 18.85
N ARG A 77 14.62 -13.40 18.40
CA ARG A 77 13.50 -12.62 18.97
C ARG A 77 13.30 -12.86 20.47
N SER A 78 13.48 -14.10 20.93
CA SER A 78 13.38 -14.45 22.36
C SER A 78 14.46 -13.79 23.20
N ASP A 79 15.63 -13.55 22.61
CA ASP A 79 16.79 -12.96 23.27
C ASP A 79 16.72 -11.42 23.27
N LEU A 80 16.10 -10.84 22.25
CA LEU A 80 15.98 -9.41 22.02
C LEU A 80 14.70 -8.84 22.68
N LYS A 81 14.47 -9.14 23.93
CA LYS A 81 13.30 -8.64 24.67
C LYS A 81 13.24 -7.11 24.65
N GLY A 82 12.09 -6.58 24.25
CA GLY A 82 11.84 -5.14 24.18
C GLY A 82 12.15 -4.44 22.86
N LEU A 83 12.74 -5.11 21.86
CA LEU A 83 12.96 -4.55 20.51
C LEU A 83 11.81 -4.80 19.54
N GLY A 84 10.81 -5.52 19.95
CA GLY A 84 9.65 -5.84 19.14
C GLY A 84 8.56 -4.78 19.21
N ASN A 85 7.32 -5.25 19.13
CA ASN A 85 6.14 -4.41 19.23
C ASN A 85 5.99 -3.86 20.66
N ALA A 86 6.15 -2.56 20.81
CA ALA A 86 6.00 -1.86 22.08
C ALA A 86 5.17 -0.58 21.90
N VAL A 87 4.53 -0.17 22.98
CA VAL A 87 3.84 1.12 23.10
C VAL A 87 4.57 1.97 24.12
N ARG A 88 4.76 3.25 23.83
CA ARG A 88 5.23 4.27 24.77
C ARG A 88 4.07 5.15 25.15
N ILE A 89 3.78 5.25 26.45
CA ILE A 89 2.78 6.14 27.00
C ILE A 89 3.53 7.23 27.75
N THR A 90 3.65 8.39 27.16
CA THR A 90 4.29 9.54 27.78
C THR A 90 3.22 10.34 28.54
N VAL A 91 3.45 10.52 29.81
CA VAL A 91 2.57 11.25 30.74
C VAL A 91 3.19 12.61 30.99
N GLU A 92 2.54 13.68 30.50
CA GLU A 92 2.99 15.08 30.66
C GLU A 92 2.22 15.76 31.78
N ASN A 93 2.94 16.42 32.71
CA ASN A 93 2.37 17.40 33.64
C ASN A 93 2.44 18.79 32.98
N ALA A 94 1.38 19.19 32.30
CA ALA A 94 1.38 20.44 31.52
C ALA A 94 1.53 21.72 32.39
N GLY A 95 1.18 21.66 33.67
CA GLY A 95 1.22 22.78 34.60
C GLY A 95 2.36 22.78 35.61
N GLY A 96 3.19 21.73 35.65
CA GLY A 96 4.18 21.52 36.69
C GLY A 96 5.35 20.63 36.28
N THR A 97 5.95 19.97 37.22
CA THR A 97 7.03 19.03 37.05
C THR A 97 6.59 17.62 37.38
N LEU A 98 7.40 16.65 37.07
CA LEU A 98 7.14 15.23 37.44
C LEU A 98 7.34 14.98 38.95
N TYR A 99 8.03 15.89 39.67
CA TYR A 99 8.34 15.80 41.10
C TYR A 99 7.23 16.37 41.98
N GLU A 100 5.98 16.13 41.60
CA GLU A 100 4.79 16.48 42.33
C GLU A 100 4.04 15.25 42.79
N GLN A 101 3.61 15.20 44.07
CA GLN A 101 2.89 14.05 44.60
C GLN A 101 1.68 13.67 43.74
N LYS A 102 0.85 14.65 43.40
CA LYS A 102 -0.36 14.43 42.58
C LYS A 102 -0.02 13.75 41.23
N TYR A 103 1.04 14.20 40.58
CA TYR A 103 1.49 13.61 39.31
C TYR A 103 1.95 12.16 39.53
N LEU A 104 2.77 11.90 40.53
CA LEU A 104 3.31 10.57 40.83
C LEU A 104 2.22 9.57 41.20
N ASP A 105 1.21 10.00 41.98
CA ASP A 105 0.05 9.19 42.30
C ASP A 105 -0.80 8.85 41.07
N THR A 106 -0.96 9.81 40.14
CA THR A 106 -1.66 9.60 38.87
C THR A 106 -0.86 8.67 37.98
N LEU A 107 0.48 8.85 37.87
CA LEU A 107 1.38 7.97 37.12
C LEU A 107 1.33 6.54 37.67
N ARG A 108 1.28 6.35 38.99
CA ARG A 108 1.16 5.03 39.64
C ARG A 108 -0.13 4.33 39.19
N ARG A 109 -1.25 5.00 39.36
CA ARG A 109 -2.57 4.44 38.99
C ARG A 109 -2.64 4.09 37.50
N LEU A 110 -2.10 4.96 36.64
CA LEU A 110 -2.01 4.68 35.21
C LEU A 110 -1.09 3.50 34.92
N ASN A 111 0.08 3.42 35.58
CA ASN A 111 1.00 2.30 35.45
C ASN A 111 0.31 0.97 35.80
N ASP A 112 -0.41 0.93 36.92
CA ASP A 112 -1.15 -0.25 37.36
C ASP A 112 -2.28 -0.62 36.41
N ALA A 113 -3.00 0.37 35.88
CA ALA A 113 -4.05 0.15 34.88
C ALA A 113 -3.48 -0.42 33.58
N VAL A 114 -2.36 0.10 33.11
CA VAL A 114 -1.68 -0.38 31.89
C VAL A 114 -1.11 -1.79 32.08
N PHE A 115 -0.56 -2.10 33.27
CA PHE A 115 -0.03 -3.43 33.62
C PHE A 115 -1.10 -4.53 33.51
N LEU A 116 -2.37 -4.18 33.72
CA LEU A 116 -3.48 -5.11 33.66
C LEU A 116 -4.08 -5.29 32.27
N LEU A 117 -3.67 -4.48 31.29
CA LEU A 117 -4.16 -4.62 29.92
C LEU A 117 -3.77 -5.99 29.33
N PRO A 118 -4.67 -6.61 28.55
CA PRO A 118 -4.37 -7.88 27.86
C PRO A 118 -3.28 -7.68 26.81
N GLY A 119 -2.36 -8.64 26.71
CA GLY A 119 -1.26 -8.61 25.75
C GLY A 119 -0.04 -7.81 26.18
N VAL A 120 -0.03 -7.21 27.36
CA VAL A 120 1.15 -6.53 27.92
C VAL A 120 2.16 -7.56 28.43
N ASP A 121 3.42 -7.44 27.97
CA ASP A 121 4.56 -8.15 28.59
C ASP A 121 4.93 -7.44 29.89
N ARG A 122 4.33 -7.92 30.97
CA ARG A 122 4.47 -7.34 32.30
C ARG A 122 5.92 -7.34 32.81
N ALA A 123 6.69 -8.34 32.45
CA ALA A 123 8.09 -8.48 32.88
C ALA A 123 9.01 -7.45 32.20
N GLY A 124 8.66 -7.08 30.95
CA GLY A 124 9.42 -6.11 30.16
C GLY A 124 8.92 -4.65 30.36
N MET A 125 7.80 -4.44 31.05
CA MET A 125 7.27 -3.10 31.29
C MET A 125 8.24 -2.26 32.14
N LYS A 126 8.44 -0.99 31.73
CA LYS A 126 9.38 -0.09 32.40
C LYS A 126 8.77 1.30 32.59
N SER A 127 8.82 1.80 33.81
CA SER A 127 8.41 3.13 34.22
C SER A 127 9.11 3.55 35.50
N LEU A 128 8.92 4.77 35.96
CA LEU A 128 9.48 5.19 37.26
C LEU A 128 8.97 4.32 38.44
N TRP A 129 7.77 3.73 38.34
CA TRP A 129 7.17 2.87 39.40
C TRP A 129 7.55 1.39 39.28
N THR A 130 8.29 0.99 38.22
CA THR A 130 8.70 -0.42 38.06
C THR A 130 10.03 -0.68 38.78
N PRO A 131 10.20 -1.82 39.46
CA PRO A 131 11.42 -2.12 40.22
C PRO A 131 12.69 -2.26 39.38
N ASN A 132 12.53 -2.49 38.07
CA ASN A 132 13.64 -2.59 37.11
C ASN A 132 14.18 -1.21 36.69
N THR A 133 13.54 -0.10 37.05
CA THR A 133 14.06 1.26 36.89
C THR A 133 14.87 1.63 38.12
N ARG A 134 16.20 1.59 37.98
CA ARG A 134 17.12 1.72 39.10
C ARG A 134 18.11 2.86 38.87
N TRP A 135 18.53 3.49 39.95
CA TRP A 135 19.66 4.39 39.98
C TRP A 135 20.93 3.65 40.47
N VAL A 136 22.07 4.09 40.00
CA VAL A 136 23.38 3.66 40.46
C VAL A 136 24.20 4.92 40.74
N GLY A 137 24.82 4.95 41.89
CA GLY A 137 25.70 6.04 42.31
C GLY A 137 27.06 5.50 42.78
N VAL A 138 28.06 6.33 42.68
CA VAL A 138 29.39 6.07 43.19
C VAL A 138 29.49 6.70 44.57
N THR A 139 29.87 5.92 45.57
CA THR A 139 30.13 6.38 46.94
C THR A 139 31.57 6.03 47.33
N GLU A 140 32.01 6.50 48.51
CA GLU A 140 33.29 6.12 49.07
C GLU A 140 33.42 4.62 49.35
N GLU A 141 32.30 3.93 49.55
CA GLU A 141 32.23 2.48 49.81
C GLU A 141 32.06 1.64 48.53
N GLY A 142 31.94 2.29 47.34
CA GLY A 142 31.80 1.61 46.05
C GLY A 142 30.54 2.04 45.28
N LEU A 143 29.90 1.09 44.62
CA LEU A 143 28.65 1.34 43.85
C LEU A 143 27.42 1.07 44.76
N GLU A 144 26.62 2.10 44.96
CA GLU A 144 25.28 1.96 45.55
C GLU A 144 24.21 2.01 44.50
N GLY A 145 23.07 1.39 44.73
CA GLY A 145 21.95 1.44 43.80
C GLY A 145 20.64 0.98 44.40
N GLY A 146 19.56 1.46 43.86
CA GLY A 146 18.21 1.09 44.31
C GLY A 146 17.15 1.43 43.25
N PRO A 147 15.88 1.11 43.50
CA PRO A 147 14.80 1.58 42.66
C PRO A 147 14.78 3.11 42.67
N VAL A 148 14.41 3.72 41.53
CA VAL A 148 14.32 5.18 41.41
C VAL A 148 13.31 5.74 42.39
N ILE A 149 12.13 5.09 42.52
CA ILE A 149 11.18 5.36 43.57
C ILE A 149 11.39 4.35 44.70
N PRO A 150 11.96 4.75 45.87
CA PRO A 150 12.24 3.83 46.94
C PRO A 150 10.97 3.35 47.66
N ASP A 151 11.02 2.19 48.27
CA ASP A 151 9.87 1.63 49.02
C ASP A 151 9.40 2.55 50.20
N THR A 152 10.29 3.42 50.63
CA THR A 152 10.01 4.42 51.72
C THR A 152 9.34 5.70 51.20
N TYR A 153 9.01 5.79 49.90
CA TYR A 153 8.39 6.94 49.31
C TYR A 153 6.99 7.21 49.92
N ASP A 154 6.82 8.38 50.56
CA ASP A 154 5.61 8.76 51.27
C ASP A 154 4.94 10.03 50.71
N GLY A 155 5.45 10.57 49.56
CA GLY A 155 4.93 11.77 48.88
C GLY A 155 5.31 13.11 49.56
N LYS A 156 6.03 13.10 50.69
CA LYS A 156 6.49 14.35 51.34
C LYS A 156 7.67 14.98 50.58
N ALA A 157 7.95 16.23 50.88
CA ALA A 157 8.98 17.03 50.24
C ALA A 157 10.39 16.40 50.29
N GLU A 158 10.70 15.63 51.35
CA GLU A 158 11.96 14.90 51.48
C GLU A 158 12.07 13.75 50.48
N SER A 159 11.02 12.92 50.43
CA SER A 159 10.97 11.77 49.51
C SER A 159 10.91 12.23 48.04
N LEU A 160 10.33 13.39 47.72
CA LEU A 160 10.36 14.00 46.41
C LEU A 160 11.75 14.48 46.00
N ARG A 161 12.50 15.12 46.94
CA ARG A 161 13.91 15.47 46.67
C ARG A 161 14.82 14.27 46.48
N GLN A 162 14.59 13.20 47.26
CA GLN A 162 15.31 11.95 47.12
C GLN A 162 15.02 11.33 45.74
N LEU A 163 13.76 11.32 45.31
CA LEU A 163 13.36 10.85 43.95
C LEU A 163 14.06 11.66 42.87
N GLU A 164 14.09 12.99 42.96
CA GLU A 164 14.78 13.84 41.99
C GLU A 164 16.29 13.48 41.89
N ALA A 165 16.96 13.32 43.03
CA ALA A 165 18.35 12.88 43.05
C ALA A 165 18.54 11.49 42.46
N ASN A 166 17.62 10.56 42.74
CA ASN A 166 17.67 9.20 42.13
C ASN A 166 17.46 9.22 40.62
N VAL A 167 16.53 10.05 40.11
CA VAL A 167 16.32 10.22 38.66
C VAL A 167 17.58 10.75 37.99
N GLN A 168 18.24 11.76 38.56
CA GLN A 168 19.49 12.30 38.02
C GLN A 168 20.60 11.25 37.96
N ARG A 169 20.66 10.31 38.90
CA ARG A 169 21.67 9.24 38.97
C ARG A 169 21.30 8.01 38.13
N SER A 170 20.02 7.88 37.73
CA SER A 170 19.53 6.67 37.04
C SER A 170 19.96 6.56 35.58
N GLY A 171 20.38 7.66 34.95
CA GLY A 171 20.63 7.70 33.49
C GLY A 171 19.35 7.63 32.64
N GLU A 172 18.17 7.75 33.23
CA GLU A 172 16.88 7.66 32.53
C GLU A 172 16.39 9.00 31.95
N ILE A 173 17.12 10.11 32.20
CA ILE A 173 16.83 11.41 31.57
C ILE A 173 17.10 11.32 30.08
N GLY A 174 16.13 11.73 29.29
CA GLY A 174 16.13 11.59 27.84
C GLY A 174 15.59 10.24 27.34
N GLN A 175 15.33 9.26 28.22
CA GLN A 175 14.72 7.96 27.90
C GLN A 175 13.35 7.76 28.54
N LEU A 176 13.31 7.60 29.87
CA LEU A 176 12.05 7.48 30.65
C LEU A 176 11.59 8.81 31.23
N VAL A 177 12.48 9.75 31.38
CA VAL A 177 12.18 11.09 31.90
C VAL A 177 12.57 12.13 30.85
N ALA A 178 11.69 13.08 30.59
CA ALA A 178 11.97 14.16 29.63
C ALA A 178 13.11 15.06 30.15
N GLN A 179 13.85 15.66 29.23
CA GLN A 179 14.96 16.55 29.56
C GLN A 179 14.54 17.77 30.40
N ASP A 180 13.29 18.23 30.21
CA ASP A 180 12.70 19.37 30.94
C ASP A 180 12.09 18.97 32.29
N GLY A 181 12.10 17.68 32.66
CA GLY A 181 11.53 17.16 33.91
C GLY A 181 10.01 17.31 34.02
N ARG A 182 9.26 17.44 32.91
CA ARG A 182 7.81 17.64 32.92
C ARG A 182 7.01 16.41 32.55
N SER A 183 7.65 15.40 32.00
CA SER A 183 6.97 14.17 31.61
C SER A 183 7.81 12.93 31.89
N SER A 184 7.13 11.80 32.00
CA SER A 184 7.77 10.48 32.08
C SER A 184 7.07 9.44 31.22
N VAL A 185 7.79 8.42 30.81
CA VAL A 185 7.31 7.35 29.90
C VAL A 185 6.97 6.10 30.70
N ILE A 186 5.84 5.48 30.36
CA ILE A 186 5.56 4.07 30.63
C ILE A 186 5.85 3.32 29.34
N TYR A 187 6.91 2.52 29.33
CA TYR A 187 7.28 1.65 28.21
C TYR A 187 6.59 0.30 28.35
N VAL A 188 5.86 -0.10 27.34
CA VAL A 188 4.92 -1.24 27.37
C VAL A 188 5.22 -2.18 26.20
N PRO A 189 6.09 -3.18 26.39
CA PRO A 189 6.27 -4.23 25.41
C PRO A 189 5.00 -5.08 25.28
N LEU A 190 4.70 -5.54 24.08
CA LEU A 190 3.50 -6.30 23.78
C LEU A 190 3.86 -7.73 23.36
N LEU A 191 3.08 -8.68 23.81
CA LEU A 191 3.12 -10.07 23.37
C LEU A 191 2.42 -10.20 22.01
N ALA A 192 2.88 -11.12 21.19
CA ALA A 192 2.24 -11.41 19.90
C ALA A 192 0.87 -12.07 20.06
N THR A 193 0.66 -12.76 21.19
CA THR A 193 -0.59 -13.46 21.53
C THR A 193 -1.06 -13.04 22.92
N ASP A 194 -2.37 -13.09 23.12
CA ASP A 194 -2.97 -12.89 24.44
C ASP A 194 -2.82 -14.15 25.34
N ALA A 195 -3.35 -14.09 26.55
CA ALA A 195 -3.30 -15.19 27.52
C ALA A 195 -4.05 -16.45 27.05
N THR A 196 -4.90 -16.37 26.02
CA THR A 196 -5.62 -17.49 25.42
C THR A 196 -4.90 -18.09 24.20
N GLY A 197 -3.74 -17.58 23.84
CA GLY A 197 -2.97 -17.98 22.65
C GLY A 197 -3.51 -17.42 21.34
N GLN A 198 -4.50 -16.52 21.39
CA GLN A 198 -5.00 -15.81 20.21
C GLN A 198 -4.09 -14.61 19.88
N PRO A 199 -3.93 -14.26 18.58
CA PRO A 199 -3.23 -13.05 18.19
C PRO A 199 -3.80 -11.81 18.91
N LEU A 200 -2.92 -10.90 19.31
CA LEU A 200 -3.32 -9.67 19.99
C LEU A 200 -4.28 -8.83 19.13
N ASP A 201 -5.43 -8.51 19.68
CA ASP A 201 -6.43 -7.62 19.06
C ASP A 201 -6.01 -6.16 19.24
N TYR A 202 -5.34 -5.60 18.25
CA TYR A 202 -4.87 -4.22 18.26
C TYR A 202 -6.00 -3.18 18.33
N ALA A 203 -7.16 -3.47 17.75
CA ALA A 203 -8.30 -2.56 17.81
C ALA A 203 -8.80 -2.40 19.25
N ARG A 204 -9.01 -3.53 19.91
CA ARG A 204 -9.44 -3.56 21.32
C ARG A 204 -8.38 -2.97 22.25
N PHE A 205 -7.11 -3.27 22.00
CA PHE A 205 -6.01 -2.74 22.79
C PHE A 205 -5.90 -1.21 22.63
N SER A 206 -5.97 -0.69 21.41
CA SER A 206 -5.95 0.76 21.16
C SER A 206 -7.17 1.47 21.75
N ALA A 207 -8.35 0.87 21.69
CA ALA A 207 -9.55 1.43 22.33
C ALA A 207 -9.36 1.54 23.85
N ALA A 208 -8.81 0.50 24.49
CA ALA A 208 -8.50 0.55 25.93
C ALA A 208 -7.48 1.65 26.28
N LEU A 209 -6.48 1.88 25.40
CA LEU A 209 -5.54 3.00 25.58
C LEU A 209 -6.22 4.37 25.47
N GLU A 210 -7.18 4.53 24.55
CA GLU A 210 -7.94 5.79 24.41
C GLU A 210 -8.91 6.02 25.60
N ASP A 211 -9.48 4.95 26.16
CA ASP A 211 -10.28 5.02 27.37
C ASP A 211 -9.42 5.51 28.55
N LEU A 212 -8.22 4.93 28.72
CA LEU A 212 -7.26 5.41 29.73
C LEU A 212 -6.86 6.87 29.47
N ARG A 213 -6.56 7.23 28.22
CA ARG A 213 -6.26 8.61 27.84
C ARG A 213 -7.39 9.55 28.28
N SER A 214 -8.61 9.27 27.89
CA SER A 214 -9.77 10.11 28.22
C SER A 214 -10.05 10.19 29.73
N GLN A 215 -9.76 9.15 30.50
CA GLN A 215 -9.89 9.13 31.93
C GLN A 215 -8.86 10.04 32.62
N TYR A 216 -7.56 9.80 32.32
CA TYR A 216 -6.47 10.45 33.03
C TYR A 216 -6.21 11.90 32.57
N GLU A 217 -6.51 12.25 31.30
CA GLU A 217 -6.46 13.67 30.88
C GLU A 217 -7.42 14.57 31.64
N ARG A 218 -8.54 14.03 32.16
CA ARG A 218 -9.45 14.77 33.05
C ARG A 218 -8.86 15.05 34.43
N GLU A 219 -7.83 14.32 34.85
CA GLU A 219 -7.13 14.51 36.13
C GLU A 219 -6.01 15.57 36.04
N GLY A 220 -5.77 16.15 34.87
CA GLY A 220 -4.85 17.26 34.65
C GLY A 220 -3.48 16.90 34.04
N VAL A 221 -3.29 15.64 33.64
CA VAL A 221 -2.14 15.22 32.85
C VAL A 221 -2.51 15.15 31.36
N ARG A 222 -1.52 15.16 30.46
CA ARG A 222 -1.70 14.86 29.04
C ARG A 222 -1.00 13.56 28.71
N LEU A 223 -1.64 12.72 27.91
CA LEU A 223 -1.06 11.48 27.47
C LEU A 223 -0.69 11.53 25.99
N HIS A 224 0.58 11.21 25.69
CA HIS A 224 1.08 11.04 24.34
C HIS A 224 1.41 9.56 24.15
N ILE A 225 0.69 8.90 23.21
CA ILE A 225 0.77 7.45 23.02
C ILE A 225 1.35 7.16 21.64
N THR A 226 2.49 6.47 21.62
CA THR A 226 3.20 6.10 20.40
C THR A 226 3.48 4.59 20.35
N GLY A 227 3.66 4.04 19.16
CA GLY A 227 3.96 2.63 18.92
C GLY A 227 3.02 1.99 17.91
N PHE A 228 3.47 0.89 17.32
CA PHE A 228 2.78 0.22 16.22
C PHE A 228 1.32 -0.16 16.53
N ALA A 229 1.07 -0.73 17.74
CA ALA A 229 -0.28 -1.12 18.14
C ALA A 229 -1.28 0.05 18.11
N LYS A 230 -0.81 1.26 18.45
CA LYS A 230 -1.62 2.48 18.38
C LYS A 230 -1.86 2.92 16.94
N ILE A 231 -0.85 2.85 16.05
CA ILE A 231 -1.01 3.15 14.62
C ILE A 231 -2.09 2.25 14.01
N VAL A 232 -1.98 0.94 14.24
CA VAL A 232 -2.95 -0.04 13.71
C VAL A 232 -4.35 0.23 14.24
N GLY A 233 -4.48 0.55 15.53
CA GLY A 233 -5.77 0.91 16.14
C GLY A 233 -6.39 2.14 15.48
N ASP A 234 -5.62 3.20 15.26
CA ASP A 234 -6.07 4.42 14.58
C ASP A 234 -6.47 4.17 13.12
N LEU A 235 -5.76 3.26 12.43
CA LEU A 235 -6.12 2.83 11.07
C LEU A 235 -7.45 2.07 11.06
N ILE A 236 -7.68 1.19 12.03
CA ILE A 236 -8.94 0.43 12.15
C ILE A 236 -10.10 1.37 12.52
N GLU A 237 -9.90 2.32 13.43
CA GLU A 237 -10.90 3.35 13.74
C GLU A 237 -11.27 4.17 12.50
N GLY A 238 -10.27 4.47 11.65
CA GLY A 238 -10.49 5.13 10.37
C GLY A 238 -11.36 4.36 9.39
N LEU A 239 -11.53 3.04 9.57
CA LEU A 239 -12.28 2.17 8.65
C LEU A 239 -13.73 2.59 8.44
N ASN A 240 -14.45 3.02 9.49
CA ASN A 240 -15.82 3.49 9.36
C ASN A 240 -15.93 4.69 8.41
N LYS A 241 -14.93 5.58 8.43
CA LYS A 241 -14.85 6.72 7.50
C LYS A 241 -14.51 6.26 6.08
N VAL A 242 -13.68 5.23 5.94
CA VAL A 242 -13.36 4.61 4.65
C VAL A 242 -14.62 4.02 4.03
N LEU A 243 -15.46 3.31 4.77
CA LEU A 243 -16.74 2.79 4.29
C LEU A 243 -17.70 3.90 3.85
N LEU A 244 -17.71 5.02 4.57
CA LEU A 244 -18.48 6.21 4.15
C LEU A 244 -17.98 6.74 2.79
N PHE A 245 -16.66 6.88 2.60
CA PHE A 245 -16.09 7.29 1.30
C PHE A 245 -16.42 6.30 0.20
N PHE A 246 -16.49 5.00 0.51
CA PHE A 246 -16.95 4.00 -0.45
C PHE A 246 -18.41 4.26 -0.87
N ALA A 247 -19.31 4.47 0.07
CA ALA A 247 -20.69 4.79 -0.24
C ALA A 247 -20.81 6.07 -1.10
N VAL A 248 -20.03 7.11 -0.79
CA VAL A 248 -19.95 8.34 -1.59
C VAL A 248 -19.43 8.05 -3.00
N ALA A 249 -18.39 7.25 -3.17
CA ALA A 249 -17.85 6.86 -4.48
C ALA A 249 -18.88 6.08 -5.30
N ILE A 250 -19.64 5.16 -4.69
CA ILE A 250 -20.76 4.45 -5.33
C ILE A 250 -21.82 5.46 -5.81
N ALA A 251 -22.21 6.41 -4.97
CA ALA A 251 -23.20 7.42 -5.31
C ALA A 251 -22.74 8.31 -6.47
N ILE A 252 -21.49 8.77 -6.47
CA ILE A 252 -20.89 9.55 -7.56
C ILE A 252 -20.87 8.74 -8.86
N ALA A 253 -20.37 7.50 -8.82
CA ALA A 253 -20.31 6.64 -9.99
C ALA A 253 -21.71 6.35 -10.56
N ALA A 254 -22.69 6.06 -9.69
CA ALA A 254 -24.07 5.88 -10.09
C ALA A 254 -24.66 7.16 -10.74
N ALA A 255 -24.41 8.33 -10.13
CA ALA A 255 -24.88 9.62 -10.67
C ALA A 255 -24.24 9.92 -12.04
N MET A 256 -22.96 9.68 -12.23
CA MET A 256 -22.26 9.91 -13.51
C MET A 256 -22.77 8.96 -14.61
N VAL A 257 -22.93 7.67 -14.30
CA VAL A 257 -23.50 6.70 -15.24
C VAL A 257 -24.96 7.04 -15.54
N PHE A 258 -25.74 7.47 -14.53
CA PHE A 258 -27.11 7.94 -14.76
C PHE A 258 -27.16 9.21 -15.60
N ALA A 259 -26.29 10.19 -15.35
CA ALA A 259 -26.21 11.41 -16.14
C ALA A 259 -25.93 11.11 -17.63
N TYR A 260 -25.08 10.12 -17.87
CA TYR A 260 -24.77 9.65 -19.23
C TYR A 260 -25.93 8.89 -19.89
N THR A 261 -26.51 7.92 -19.17
CA THR A 261 -27.54 7.03 -19.74
C THR A 261 -28.95 7.61 -19.69
N ARG A 262 -29.25 8.40 -18.65
CA ARG A 262 -30.60 8.83 -18.27
C ARG A 262 -31.60 7.65 -18.18
N CYS A 263 -31.08 6.48 -17.72
CA CYS A 263 -31.88 5.26 -17.56
C CYS A 263 -31.55 4.61 -16.20
N VAL A 264 -32.46 4.77 -15.24
CA VAL A 264 -32.30 4.21 -13.87
C VAL A 264 -32.04 2.71 -13.91
N ARG A 265 -32.78 1.97 -14.71
CA ARG A 265 -32.67 0.50 -14.80
C ARG A 265 -31.29 0.04 -15.19
N SER A 266 -30.74 0.59 -16.27
CA SER A 266 -29.38 0.20 -16.73
C SER A 266 -28.29 0.66 -15.76
N THR A 267 -28.44 1.84 -15.15
CA THR A 267 -27.52 2.33 -14.12
C THR A 267 -27.49 1.39 -12.90
N LEU A 268 -28.67 1.02 -12.38
CA LEU A 268 -28.79 0.11 -11.25
C LEU A 268 -28.17 -1.27 -11.54
N LEU A 269 -28.35 -1.78 -12.77
CA LEU A 269 -27.75 -3.07 -13.15
C LEU A 269 -26.23 -3.03 -13.23
N VAL A 270 -25.65 -1.93 -13.73
CA VAL A 270 -24.18 -1.78 -13.76
C VAL A 270 -23.63 -1.67 -12.34
N VAL A 271 -24.24 -0.85 -11.49
CA VAL A 271 -23.86 -0.71 -10.07
C VAL A 271 -24.00 -2.05 -9.33
N ALA A 272 -25.15 -2.71 -9.48
CA ALA A 272 -25.41 -3.98 -8.81
C ALA A 272 -24.43 -5.09 -9.24
N SER A 273 -24.13 -5.21 -10.54
CA SER A 273 -23.16 -6.20 -11.03
C SER A 273 -21.76 -5.95 -10.49
N SER A 274 -21.36 -4.68 -10.35
CA SER A 274 -20.05 -4.32 -9.77
C SER A 274 -20.02 -4.57 -8.27
N LEU A 275 -21.11 -4.33 -7.53
CA LEU A 275 -21.23 -4.65 -6.11
C LEU A 275 -21.26 -6.18 -5.87
N VAL A 276 -21.88 -6.97 -6.75
CA VAL A 276 -21.84 -8.43 -6.68
C VAL A 276 -20.39 -8.93 -6.80
N ALA A 277 -19.55 -8.33 -7.67
CA ALA A 277 -18.14 -8.67 -7.73
C ALA A 277 -17.41 -8.39 -6.41
N VAL A 278 -17.72 -7.27 -5.75
CA VAL A 278 -17.18 -6.93 -4.42
C VAL A 278 -17.61 -7.98 -3.38
N VAL A 279 -18.88 -8.39 -3.40
CA VAL A 279 -19.37 -9.45 -2.50
C VAL A 279 -18.65 -10.78 -2.76
N TRP A 280 -18.42 -11.12 -4.02
CA TRP A 280 -17.69 -12.34 -4.38
C TRP A 280 -16.24 -12.28 -3.90
N GLN A 281 -15.59 -11.13 -4.07
CA GLN A 281 -14.23 -10.90 -3.56
C GLN A 281 -14.17 -11.08 -2.05
N LEU A 282 -15.01 -10.33 -1.31
CA LEU A 282 -15.03 -10.35 0.16
C LEU A 282 -15.40 -11.72 0.73
N GLY A 283 -16.25 -12.49 0.02
CA GLY A 283 -16.62 -13.83 0.43
C GLY A 283 -15.56 -14.89 0.10
N ALA A 284 -14.80 -14.69 -0.97
CA ALA A 284 -13.74 -15.63 -1.33
C ALA A 284 -12.54 -15.56 -0.37
N LEU A 285 -12.27 -14.39 0.24
CA LEU A 285 -11.14 -14.22 1.16
C LEU A 285 -11.22 -15.16 2.38
N PRO A 286 -12.31 -15.17 3.19
CA PRO A 286 -12.42 -16.11 4.31
C PRO A 286 -12.43 -17.57 3.87
N ALA A 287 -13.04 -17.88 2.71
CA ALA A 287 -13.05 -19.22 2.17
C ALA A 287 -11.65 -19.76 1.82
N LEU A 288 -10.70 -18.87 1.54
CA LEU A 288 -9.30 -19.16 1.28
C LEU A 288 -8.38 -18.97 2.50
N GLY A 289 -8.95 -18.62 3.68
CA GLY A 289 -8.19 -18.40 4.90
C GLY A 289 -7.52 -17.04 5.02
N TYR A 290 -7.91 -16.08 4.17
CA TYR A 290 -7.41 -14.71 4.24
C TYR A 290 -8.32 -13.83 5.09
N ALA A 291 -7.71 -12.83 5.73
CA ALA A 291 -8.39 -11.77 6.47
C ALA A 291 -8.13 -10.42 5.78
N LEU A 292 -8.94 -9.41 6.07
CA LEU A 292 -8.66 -8.04 5.65
C LEU A 292 -7.66 -7.38 6.60
N ASP A 293 -6.73 -6.66 6.02
CA ASP A 293 -5.79 -5.78 6.70
C ASP A 293 -6.03 -4.31 6.27
N PRO A 294 -5.41 -3.31 6.95
CA PRO A 294 -5.59 -1.90 6.61
C PRO A 294 -5.24 -1.53 5.16
N TYR A 295 -4.35 -2.26 4.49
CA TYR A 295 -3.97 -1.99 3.10
C TYR A 295 -4.95 -2.63 2.12
N SER A 296 -5.36 -3.89 2.37
CA SER A 296 -6.26 -4.63 1.50
C SER A 296 -7.71 -4.12 1.57
N MET A 297 -8.09 -3.31 2.58
CA MET A 297 -9.42 -2.70 2.68
C MET A 297 -9.76 -1.76 1.51
N LEU A 298 -8.76 -1.29 0.75
CA LEU A 298 -8.97 -0.44 -0.43
C LEU A 298 -9.34 -1.23 -1.69
N VAL A 299 -9.09 -2.51 -1.69
CA VAL A 299 -9.31 -3.37 -2.88
C VAL A 299 -10.78 -3.44 -3.30
N PRO A 300 -11.79 -3.54 -2.41
CA PRO A 300 -13.20 -3.46 -2.78
C PRO A 300 -13.59 -2.24 -3.59
N PHE A 301 -12.99 -1.07 -3.28
CA PHE A 301 -13.18 0.15 -4.06
C PHE A 301 -12.66 0.01 -5.48
N LEU A 302 -11.45 -0.53 -5.63
CA LEU A 302 -10.82 -0.70 -6.94
C LEU A 302 -11.62 -1.69 -7.79
N VAL A 303 -12.03 -2.81 -7.22
CA VAL A 303 -12.87 -3.81 -7.90
C VAL A 303 -14.21 -3.21 -8.33
N PHE A 304 -14.87 -2.46 -7.45
CA PHE A 304 -16.09 -1.74 -7.80
C PHE A 304 -15.85 -0.75 -8.95
N ALA A 305 -14.80 0.04 -8.88
CA ALA A 305 -14.48 1.08 -9.86
C ALA A 305 -14.15 0.47 -11.24
N ILE A 306 -13.33 -0.60 -11.29
CA ILE A 306 -13.04 -1.36 -12.51
C ILE A 306 -14.34 -1.97 -13.08
N GLY A 307 -15.16 -2.56 -12.20
CA GLY A 307 -16.47 -3.09 -12.58
C GLY A 307 -17.38 -2.06 -13.22
N MET A 308 -17.45 -0.85 -12.67
CA MET A 308 -18.21 0.24 -13.25
C MET A 308 -17.72 0.61 -14.65
N SER A 309 -16.40 0.63 -14.89
CA SER A 309 -15.81 0.89 -16.21
C SER A 309 -16.24 -0.16 -17.24
N HIS A 310 -16.00 -1.44 -16.95
CA HIS A 310 -16.35 -2.53 -17.86
C HIS A 310 -17.86 -2.68 -18.04
N GLY A 311 -18.63 -2.47 -16.98
CA GLY A 311 -20.09 -2.48 -17.04
C GLY A 311 -20.66 -1.38 -17.94
N ALA A 312 -20.14 -0.16 -17.84
CA ALA A 312 -20.53 0.95 -18.67
C ALA A 312 -20.22 0.72 -20.17
N GLN A 313 -19.07 0.08 -20.49
CA GLN A 313 -18.72 -0.29 -21.86
C GLN A 313 -19.72 -1.28 -22.47
N LYS A 314 -20.09 -2.33 -21.74
CA LYS A 314 -21.07 -3.32 -22.21
C LYS A 314 -22.46 -2.73 -22.35
N MET A 315 -22.90 -1.97 -21.34
CA MET A 315 -24.19 -1.28 -21.36
C MET A 315 -24.29 -0.32 -22.55
N ASN A 316 -23.23 0.47 -22.83
CA ASN A 316 -23.24 1.41 -23.96
C ASN A 316 -23.39 0.70 -25.32
N GLY A 317 -22.67 -0.40 -25.53
CA GLY A 317 -22.78 -1.20 -26.74
C GLY A 317 -24.21 -1.72 -26.96
N ILE A 318 -24.83 -2.28 -25.91
CA ILE A 318 -26.21 -2.77 -25.94
C ILE A 318 -27.19 -1.62 -26.20
N MET A 319 -26.97 -0.47 -25.56
CA MET A 319 -27.83 0.73 -25.72
C MET A 319 -27.79 1.26 -27.14
N GLN A 320 -26.63 1.32 -27.78
CA GLN A 320 -26.49 1.74 -29.17
C GLN A 320 -27.18 0.77 -30.14
N ASP A 321 -27.04 -0.54 -29.95
CA ASP A 321 -27.65 -1.55 -30.82
C ASP A 321 -29.18 -1.53 -30.68
N ILE A 322 -29.72 -1.38 -29.47
CA ILE A 322 -31.18 -1.18 -29.26
C ILE A 322 -31.65 0.11 -29.92
N GLY A 323 -30.86 1.20 -29.87
CA GLY A 323 -31.14 2.47 -30.52
C GLY A 323 -31.21 2.38 -32.05
N ARG A 324 -30.51 1.42 -32.65
CA ARG A 324 -30.55 1.08 -34.08
C ARG A 324 -31.70 0.13 -34.44
N GLY A 325 -32.57 -0.22 -33.48
CA GLY A 325 -33.77 -1.06 -33.73
C GLY A 325 -33.51 -2.55 -33.48
N VAL A 326 -32.30 -2.96 -33.00
CA VAL A 326 -32.00 -4.36 -32.73
C VAL A 326 -32.74 -4.82 -31.45
N PRO A 327 -33.42 -5.99 -31.45
CA PRO A 327 -34.04 -6.53 -30.24
C PRO A 327 -33.03 -6.71 -29.10
N LYS A 328 -33.45 -6.42 -27.85
CA LYS A 328 -32.57 -6.41 -26.65
C LYS A 328 -31.72 -7.65 -26.47
N TRP A 329 -32.25 -8.86 -26.75
CA TRP A 329 -31.51 -10.10 -26.60
C TRP A 329 -30.46 -10.31 -27.68
N VAL A 330 -30.71 -9.83 -28.93
CA VAL A 330 -29.74 -9.85 -30.03
C VAL A 330 -28.66 -8.78 -29.80
N ALA A 331 -29.04 -7.58 -29.35
CA ALA A 331 -28.14 -6.48 -29.02
C ALA A 331 -27.12 -6.92 -27.95
N ALA A 332 -27.57 -7.65 -26.91
CA ALA A 332 -26.68 -8.18 -25.89
C ALA A 332 -25.65 -9.17 -26.46
N ARG A 333 -26.07 -10.06 -27.38
CA ARG A 333 -25.19 -11.03 -28.08
C ARG A 333 -24.18 -10.33 -28.98
N TYR A 334 -24.62 -9.35 -29.78
CA TYR A 334 -23.72 -8.59 -30.65
C TYR A 334 -22.66 -7.81 -29.85
N THR A 335 -23.07 -7.17 -28.77
CA THR A 335 -22.14 -6.50 -27.86
C THR A 335 -21.15 -7.50 -27.23
N PHE A 336 -21.65 -8.67 -26.82
CA PHE A 336 -20.78 -9.74 -26.31
C PHE A 336 -19.73 -10.16 -27.37
N ARG A 337 -20.14 -10.44 -28.61
CA ARG A 337 -19.21 -10.78 -29.70
C ARG A 337 -18.13 -9.75 -29.92
N ARG A 338 -18.49 -8.47 -29.87
CA ARG A 338 -17.57 -7.35 -30.18
C ARG A 338 -16.63 -7.02 -29.05
N LEU A 339 -17.12 -7.08 -27.79
CA LEU A 339 -16.40 -6.53 -26.65
C LEU A 339 -15.92 -7.59 -25.64
N PHE A 340 -16.30 -8.86 -25.79
CA PHE A 340 -15.93 -9.88 -24.79
C PHE A 340 -14.43 -10.12 -24.76
N LEU A 341 -13.79 -10.35 -25.90
CA LEU A 341 -12.36 -10.64 -25.97
C LEU A 341 -11.52 -9.44 -25.46
N ALA A 342 -11.85 -8.23 -25.91
CA ALA A 342 -11.17 -7.02 -25.44
C ALA A 342 -11.34 -6.80 -23.93
N GLY A 343 -12.57 -6.97 -23.42
CA GLY A 343 -12.81 -6.87 -21.98
C GLY A 343 -12.17 -7.99 -21.15
N LEU A 344 -12.14 -9.21 -21.68
CA LEU A 344 -11.45 -10.34 -21.01
C LEU A 344 -9.95 -10.07 -20.93
N THR A 345 -9.32 -9.61 -22.02
CA THR A 345 -7.90 -9.29 -22.03
C THR A 345 -7.60 -8.13 -21.07
N ALA A 346 -8.45 -7.12 -21.03
CA ALA A 346 -8.33 -6.00 -20.14
C ALA A 346 -8.36 -6.46 -18.66
N LEU A 347 -9.39 -7.21 -18.26
CA LEU A 347 -9.47 -7.76 -16.89
C LEU A 347 -8.34 -8.75 -16.57
N LEU A 348 -7.86 -9.51 -17.56
CA LEU A 348 -6.69 -10.35 -17.33
C LEU A 348 -5.41 -9.51 -17.17
N ALA A 349 -5.28 -8.39 -17.87
CA ALA A 349 -4.16 -7.48 -17.67
C ALA A 349 -4.18 -6.86 -16.27
N ASP A 350 -5.35 -6.47 -15.79
CA ASP A 350 -5.55 -6.00 -14.41
C ASP A 350 -5.19 -7.10 -13.40
N ALA A 351 -5.74 -8.30 -13.56
CA ALA A 351 -5.49 -9.42 -12.65
C ALA A 351 -4.00 -9.79 -12.59
N VAL A 352 -3.31 -9.80 -13.74
CA VAL A 352 -1.86 -10.05 -13.81
C VAL A 352 -1.07 -8.86 -13.24
N GLY A 353 -1.51 -7.63 -13.48
CA GLY A 353 -0.93 -6.44 -12.86
C GLY A 353 -0.92 -6.52 -11.33
N PHE A 354 -2.03 -7.01 -10.73
CA PHE A 354 -2.07 -7.31 -9.30
C PHE A 354 -1.21 -8.51 -8.92
N ALA A 355 -1.27 -9.60 -9.70
CA ALA A 355 -0.53 -10.82 -9.40
C ALA A 355 1.00 -10.61 -9.43
N VAL A 356 1.53 -9.66 -10.20
CA VAL A 356 2.96 -9.30 -10.19
C VAL A 356 3.42 -8.85 -8.80
N LEU A 357 2.53 -8.24 -8.00
CA LEU A 357 2.85 -7.84 -6.63
C LEU A 357 3.16 -9.03 -5.69
N LEU A 358 2.78 -10.27 -6.08
CA LEU A 358 3.16 -11.49 -5.34
C LEU A 358 4.68 -11.74 -5.33
N ALA A 359 5.41 -11.15 -6.28
CA ALA A 359 6.86 -11.25 -6.33
C ALA A 359 7.58 -10.40 -5.27
N ILE A 360 6.84 -9.57 -4.53
CA ILE A 360 7.36 -8.72 -3.46
C ILE A 360 7.31 -9.50 -2.17
N ASP A 361 8.46 -9.60 -1.47
CA ASP A 361 8.57 -10.36 -0.21
C ASP A 361 8.06 -9.55 0.99
N ILE A 362 6.84 -9.08 0.90
CA ILE A 362 6.10 -8.43 1.99
C ILE A 362 4.69 -9.00 2.01
N ARG A 363 4.35 -9.71 3.07
CA ARG A 363 3.13 -10.51 3.14
C ARG A 363 1.85 -9.69 2.96
N VAL A 364 1.78 -8.48 3.52
CA VAL A 364 0.62 -7.60 3.36
C VAL A 364 0.39 -7.21 1.90
N ILE A 365 1.46 -7.03 1.10
CA ILE A 365 1.35 -6.74 -0.34
C ILE A 365 0.89 -8.00 -1.10
N GLN A 366 1.40 -9.17 -0.72
CA GLN A 366 0.99 -10.44 -1.33
C GLN A 366 -0.50 -10.73 -1.06
N GLU A 367 -0.98 -10.53 0.17
CA GLU A 367 -2.39 -10.68 0.52
C GLU A 367 -3.28 -9.67 -0.25
N LEU A 368 -2.84 -8.42 -0.38
CA LEU A 368 -3.50 -7.41 -1.22
C LEU A 368 -3.56 -7.85 -2.69
N ALA A 369 -2.46 -8.38 -3.22
CA ALA A 369 -2.38 -8.87 -4.60
C ALA A 369 -3.37 -10.01 -4.87
N VAL A 370 -3.45 -10.98 -3.96
CA VAL A 370 -4.41 -12.09 -4.03
C VAL A 370 -5.84 -11.56 -3.98
N ALA A 371 -6.15 -10.71 -3.01
CA ALA A 371 -7.48 -10.12 -2.85
C ALA A 371 -7.94 -9.36 -4.11
N ALA A 372 -7.05 -8.56 -4.67
CA ALA A 372 -7.33 -7.77 -5.87
C ALA A 372 -7.48 -8.65 -7.12
N SER A 373 -6.59 -9.63 -7.30
CA SER A 373 -6.68 -10.57 -8.43
C SER A 373 -7.98 -11.38 -8.42
N ILE A 374 -8.42 -11.84 -7.24
CA ILE A 374 -9.72 -12.53 -7.06
C ILE A 374 -10.87 -11.58 -7.41
N GLY A 375 -10.85 -10.34 -6.92
CA GLY A 375 -11.89 -9.36 -7.20
C GLY A 375 -12.02 -9.06 -8.70
N VAL A 376 -10.89 -8.86 -9.39
CA VAL A 376 -10.88 -8.64 -10.84
C VAL A 376 -11.33 -9.90 -11.60
N ALA A 377 -10.92 -11.09 -11.17
CA ALA A 377 -11.41 -12.33 -11.76
C ALA A 377 -12.94 -12.47 -11.61
N ALA A 378 -13.51 -12.04 -10.47
CA ALA A 378 -14.97 -12.02 -10.27
C ALA A 378 -15.69 -11.11 -11.29
N LEU A 379 -15.05 -10.00 -11.72
CA LEU A 379 -15.61 -9.09 -12.73
C LEU A 379 -15.80 -9.77 -14.10
N ILE A 380 -14.99 -10.78 -14.44
CA ILE A 380 -15.17 -11.56 -15.67
C ILE A 380 -16.57 -12.17 -15.67
N PHE A 381 -17.00 -12.73 -14.55
CA PHE A 381 -18.31 -13.36 -14.43
C PHE A 381 -19.43 -12.33 -14.26
N THR A 382 -19.25 -11.31 -13.42
CA THR A 382 -20.31 -10.36 -13.10
C THR A 382 -20.52 -9.31 -14.20
N ASN A 383 -19.46 -8.71 -14.72
CA ASN A 383 -19.56 -7.61 -15.67
C ASN A 383 -19.45 -8.01 -17.13
N LEU A 384 -18.71 -9.08 -17.48
CA LEU A 384 -18.66 -9.55 -18.86
C LEU A 384 -19.72 -10.59 -19.21
N ILE A 385 -20.27 -11.33 -18.23
CA ILE A 385 -21.26 -12.40 -18.46
C ILE A 385 -22.60 -12.04 -17.85
N MET A 386 -22.72 -11.87 -16.53
CA MET A 386 -23.98 -11.64 -15.84
C MET A 386 -24.70 -10.36 -16.30
N LEU A 387 -23.97 -9.25 -16.40
CA LEU A 387 -24.56 -7.95 -16.78
C LEU A 387 -25.16 -7.95 -18.19
N PRO A 388 -24.49 -8.41 -19.27
CA PRO A 388 -25.12 -8.54 -20.59
C PRO A 388 -26.33 -9.46 -20.61
N ILE A 389 -26.30 -10.56 -19.82
CA ILE A 389 -27.44 -11.46 -19.68
C ILE A 389 -28.61 -10.73 -19.00
N LEU A 390 -28.39 -10.00 -17.91
CA LEU A 390 -29.44 -9.20 -17.24
C LEU A 390 -30.03 -8.16 -18.19
N LEU A 391 -29.19 -7.44 -18.94
CA LEU A 391 -29.62 -6.46 -19.94
C LEU A 391 -30.38 -7.12 -21.12
N SER A 392 -30.10 -8.40 -21.45
CA SER A 392 -30.87 -9.12 -22.46
C SER A 392 -32.32 -9.36 -22.05
N PHE A 393 -32.64 -9.42 -20.75
CA PHE A 393 -33.99 -9.52 -20.21
C PHE A 393 -34.63 -8.14 -20.03
N THR A 394 -33.94 -7.20 -19.40
CA THR A 394 -34.49 -5.91 -19.00
C THR A 394 -34.44 -4.88 -20.13
N GLY A 395 -33.39 -4.94 -20.97
CA GLY A 395 -33.09 -3.90 -21.95
C GLY A 395 -32.73 -2.54 -21.30
N VAL A 396 -32.71 -1.51 -22.11
CA VAL A 396 -32.57 -0.09 -21.70
C VAL A 396 -33.83 0.67 -22.06
N SER A 397 -34.04 1.90 -21.52
CA SER A 397 -35.20 2.71 -21.90
C SER A 397 -35.12 3.14 -23.37
N ALA A 398 -36.25 3.16 -24.07
CA ALA A 398 -36.32 3.54 -25.48
C ALA A 398 -35.79 4.97 -25.72
N THR A 399 -36.03 5.87 -24.77
CA THR A 399 -35.50 7.25 -24.82
C THR A 399 -33.98 7.32 -24.70
N ALA A 400 -33.40 6.47 -23.86
CA ALA A 400 -31.95 6.37 -23.70
C ALA A 400 -31.29 5.77 -24.96
N ALA A 401 -31.89 4.71 -25.50
CA ALA A 401 -31.46 4.04 -26.73
C ALA A 401 -31.49 4.99 -27.93
N ALA A 402 -32.62 5.68 -28.16
CA ALA A 402 -32.77 6.67 -29.25
C ALA A 402 -31.74 7.83 -29.10
N ARG A 403 -31.46 8.27 -27.89
CA ARG A 403 -30.46 9.34 -27.62
C ARG A 403 -29.04 8.89 -27.93
N SER A 404 -28.69 7.64 -27.65
CA SER A 404 -27.31 7.10 -27.85
C SER A 404 -26.90 7.14 -29.34
N VAL A 405 -27.85 7.05 -30.26
CA VAL A 405 -27.64 7.06 -31.73
C VAL A 405 -27.94 8.41 -32.40
N ARG A 406 -28.56 9.38 -31.71
CA ARG A 406 -28.90 10.70 -32.30
C ARG A 406 -27.65 11.51 -32.74
N GLY A 407 -26.46 11.15 -32.32
CA GLY A 407 -25.21 11.78 -32.75
C GLY A 407 -24.50 11.08 -33.90
N ASP A 408 -25.00 9.92 -34.37
CA ASP A 408 -24.33 9.12 -35.39
C ASP A 408 -24.60 9.63 -36.84
N GLY A 409 -25.68 10.36 -37.05
CA GLY A 409 -26.14 10.80 -38.36
C GLY A 409 -25.94 12.29 -38.71
N ALA A 410 -25.53 13.10 -37.77
CA ALA A 410 -25.21 14.49 -38.05
C ALA A 410 -23.75 14.63 -38.49
N GLU A 411 -23.49 15.31 -39.62
CA GLU A 411 -22.16 15.71 -40.12
C GLU A 411 -21.38 16.62 -39.14
N GLY A 412 -21.84 16.75 -37.91
CA GLY A 412 -21.33 17.52 -36.80
C GLY A 412 -21.36 16.80 -35.49
N GLY A 413 -20.44 15.86 -35.25
CA GLY A 413 -20.11 15.50 -33.88
C GLY A 413 -19.77 16.76 -33.06
N THR A 414 -20.01 16.75 -31.71
CA THR A 414 -19.65 17.88 -30.85
C THR A 414 -18.24 18.38 -31.15
N ALA A 415 -17.97 19.67 -30.98
CA ALA A 415 -16.66 20.27 -31.28
C ALA A 415 -15.49 19.45 -30.68
N LEU A 416 -15.72 18.87 -29.51
CA LEU A 416 -14.77 17.98 -28.84
C LEU A 416 -14.34 16.79 -29.71
N TRP A 417 -15.32 16.04 -30.28
CA TRP A 417 -14.99 14.84 -31.07
C TRP A 417 -14.31 15.19 -32.40
N ARG A 418 -14.64 16.31 -33.01
CA ARG A 418 -13.94 16.83 -34.21
C ARG A 418 -12.51 17.23 -33.85
N THR A 419 -12.29 17.86 -32.70
CA THR A 419 -10.93 18.20 -32.23
C THR A 419 -10.11 16.97 -31.94
N LEU A 420 -10.66 15.95 -31.26
CA LEU A 420 -9.96 14.69 -30.99
C LEU A 420 -9.59 13.96 -32.28
N GLN A 421 -10.44 13.96 -33.30
CA GLN A 421 -10.15 13.34 -34.60
C GLN A 421 -8.92 13.98 -35.30
N ARG A 422 -8.67 15.27 -35.10
CA ARG A 422 -7.53 15.97 -35.71
C ARG A 422 -6.17 15.39 -35.27
N PHE A 423 -6.09 14.76 -34.09
CA PHE A 423 -4.83 14.16 -33.62
C PHE A 423 -4.37 12.98 -34.49
N THR A 424 -5.18 12.44 -35.40
CA THR A 424 -4.75 11.51 -36.45
C THR A 424 -4.14 12.17 -37.65
N GLU A 425 -4.23 13.52 -37.77
CA GLU A 425 -3.65 14.28 -38.88
C GLU A 425 -2.18 14.64 -38.58
N ARG A 426 -1.29 14.56 -39.56
CA ARG A 426 0.15 14.83 -39.41
C ARG A 426 0.44 16.18 -38.74
N ARG A 427 -0.36 17.20 -39.06
CA ARG A 427 -0.21 18.57 -38.54
C ARG A 427 -0.37 18.64 -37.00
N TRP A 428 -1.24 17.81 -36.42
CA TRP A 428 -1.51 17.76 -35.00
C TRP A 428 -0.74 16.62 -34.30
N ALA A 429 -0.47 15.53 -35.00
CA ALA A 429 0.23 14.37 -34.46
C ALA A 429 1.70 14.71 -34.13
N ILE A 430 2.41 15.49 -34.98
CA ILE A 430 3.79 15.88 -34.71
C ILE A 430 3.94 16.67 -33.37
N PRO A 431 3.22 17.80 -33.16
CA PRO A 431 3.36 18.53 -31.90
C PRO A 431 2.89 17.72 -30.71
N THR A 432 1.88 16.86 -30.84
CA THR A 432 1.42 15.99 -29.74
C THR A 432 2.51 15.03 -29.29
N VAL A 433 3.17 14.35 -30.23
CA VAL A 433 4.28 13.43 -29.90
C VAL A 433 5.49 14.21 -29.38
N ALA A 434 5.81 15.38 -29.94
CA ALA A 434 6.90 16.21 -29.45
C ALA A 434 6.67 16.65 -28.00
N VAL A 435 5.44 17.09 -27.65
CA VAL A 435 5.06 17.42 -26.26
C VAL A 435 5.16 16.18 -25.36
N ALA A 436 4.70 15.02 -25.82
CA ALA A 436 4.78 13.78 -25.05
C ALA A 436 6.24 13.39 -24.76
N VAL A 437 7.14 13.50 -25.75
CA VAL A 437 8.58 13.25 -25.57
C VAL A 437 9.21 14.26 -24.61
N LEU A 438 8.84 15.54 -24.72
CA LEU A 438 9.31 16.58 -23.78
C LEU A 438 8.88 16.27 -22.37
N LEU A 439 7.59 15.95 -22.16
CA LEU A 439 7.05 15.58 -20.86
C LEU A 439 7.71 14.32 -20.30
N ALA A 440 7.97 13.32 -21.16
CA ALA A 440 8.70 12.11 -20.77
C ALA A 440 10.13 12.44 -20.33
N GLY A 441 10.83 13.32 -21.06
CA GLY A 441 12.18 13.76 -20.72
C GLY A 441 12.24 14.54 -19.39
N LEU A 442 11.35 15.51 -19.21
CA LEU A 442 11.23 16.26 -17.95
C LEU A 442 10.85 15.36 -16.79
N GLY A 443 9.87 14.48 -16.99
CA GLY A 443 9.46 13.50 -15.99
C GLY A 443 10.61 12.56 -15.60
N ALA A 444 11.36 12.04 -16.58
CA ALA A 444 12.51 11.16 -16.33
C ALA A 444 13.65 11.86 -15.56
N VAL A 445 13.88 13.15 -15.80
CA VAL A 445 14.85 13.92 -15.00
C VAL A 445 14.35 14.11 -13.57
N MET A 446 13.06 14.39 -13.39
CA MET A 446 12.48 14.51 -12.05
C MET A 446 12.47 13.17 -11.30
N SER A 447 12.12 12.08 -11.96
CA SER A 447 12.04 10.75 -11.34
C SER A 447 13.39 10.23 -10.82
N GLN A 448 14.52 10.75 -11.31
CA GLN A 448 15.84 10.44 -10.74
C GLN A 448 15.98 10.87 -9.26
N ARG A 449 15.15 11.80 -8.80
CA ARG A 449 15.10 12.26 -7.41
C ARG A 449 14.09 11.50 -6.56
N LEU A 450 13.45 10.46 -7.11
CA LEU A 450 12.47 9.67 -6.39
C LEU A 450 13.15 8.93 -5.23
N ALA A 451 12.76 9.27 -4.02
CA ALA A 451 13.26 8.63 -2.82
C ALA A 451 12.47 7.35 -2.51
N ILE A 452 13.17 6.37 -1.94
CA ILE A 452 12.55 5.11 -1.48
C ILE A 452 12.55 5.12 0.04
N GLY A 453 11.40 4.80 0.64
CA GLY A 453 11.17 4.84 2.07
C GLY A 453 10.41 6.08 2.51
N ASP A 454 10.27 6.23 3.80
CA ASP A 454 9.53 7.33 4.40
C ASP A 454 10.34 8.63 4.37
N LEU A 455 9.64 9.73 4.10
CA LEU A 455 10.22 11.08 4.05
C LEU A 455 9.70 11.96 5.19
N ASP A 456 8.59 11.55 5.84
CA ASP A 456 7.97 12.26 6.95
C ASP A 456 8.43 11.67 8.29
N PRO A 457 8.59 12.46 9.34
CA PRO A 457 8.75 11.96 10.69
C PRO A 457 7.42 11.40 11.22
N GLY A 458 7.45 10.36 12.05
CA GLY A 458 6.27 9.75 12.65
C GLY A 458 5.65 8.65 11.78
N ALA A 459 4.34 8.39 11.96
CA ALA A 459 3.65 7.36 11.18
C ALA A 459 3.21 7.93 9.83
N PRO A 460 3.82 7.48 8.72
CA PRO A 460 3.54 8.01 7.39
C PRO A 460 2.18 7.55 6.86
N GLU A 461 1.54 6.56 7.48
CA GLU A 461 0.19 6.10 7.17
C GLU A 461 -0.88 7.07 7.64
N LEU A 462 -0.58 7.89 8.64
CA LEU A 462 -1.51 8.83 9.26
C LEU A 462 -1.25 10.26 8.79
N ARG A 463 -2.26 11.13 8.89
CA ARG A 463 -2.10 12.55 8.57
C ARG A 463 -1.04 13.21 9.46
N PRO A 464 -0.25 14.17 8.94
CA PRO A 464 0.75 14.89 9.75
C PRO A 464 0.17 15.53 11.01
N LEU A 465 -1.07 16.03 10.93
CA LEU A 465 -1.80 16.63 12.06
C LEU A 465 -2.67 15.63 12.85
N SER A 466 -2.52 14.32 12.62
CA SER A 466 -3.19 13.30 13.43
C SER A 466 -2.76 13.40 14.90
N ARG A 467 -3.58 12.88 15.79
CA ARG A 467 -3.23 12.84 17.22
C ARG A 467 -1.92 12.07 17.42
N TYR A 468 -1.78 10.92 16.76
CA TYR A 468 -0.57 10.11 16.83
C TYR A 468 0.68 10.88 16.43
N ASN A 469 0.68 11.56 15.27
CA ASN A 469 1.86 12.29 14.80
C ASN A 469 2.20 13.52 15.67
N ARG A 470 1.19 14.13 16.30
CA ARG A 470 1.44 15.16 17.32
C ARG A 470 2.07 14.58 18.57
N ASP A 471 1.63 13.39 19.01
CA ASP A 471 2.22 12.67 20.13
C ASP A 471 3.68 12.29 19.85
N VAL A 472 3.99 11.80 18.63
CA VAL A 472 5.37 11.53 18.18
C VAL A 472 6.22 12.80 18.19
N ALA A 473 5.70 13.90 17.65
CA ALA A 473 6.43 15.18 17.63
C ALA A 473 6.75 15.68 19.06
N PHE A 474 5.83 15.51 20.01
CA PHE A 474 6.07 15.84 21.43
C PHE A 474 7.19 14.96 22.01
N VAL A 475 7.13 13.64 21.78
CA VAL A 475 8.13 12.71 22.31
C VAL A 475 9.52 13.05 21.74
N ASN A 476 9.62 13.26 20.42
CA ASN A 476 10.90 13.59 19.79
C ASN A 476 11.48 14.94 20.25
N ALA A 477 10.61 15.90 20.58
CA ALA A 477 11.07 17.21 21.11
C ALA A 477 11.48 17.18 22.57
N SER A 478 10.90 16.27 23.39
CA SER A 478 11.08 16.26 24.86
C SER A 478 12.12 15.25 25.33
N TYR A 479 12.40 14.23 24.51
CA TYR A 479 13.32 13.13 24.86
C TYR A 479 14.53 13.12 23.94
N GLY A 480 15.70 12.85 24.50
CA GLY A 480 16.96 12.79 23.75
C GLY A 480 17.20 11.45 23.02
N ALA A 481 16.35 10.47 23.27
CA ALA A 481 16.36 9.19 22.56
C ALA A 481 15.06 9.04 21.80
N SER A 482 15.14 9.08 20.48
CA SER A 482 13.97 8.86 19.62
C SER A 482 13.47 7.42 19.75
N SER A 483 12.26 7.16 19.28
CA SER A 483 11.72 5.80 19.17
C SER A 483 12.35 5.00 18.01
N ASP A 484 13.17 5.64 17.18
CA ASP A 484 13.78 5.04 15.99
C ASP A 484 15.08 4.34 16.36
N VAL A 485 14.93 3.10 16.83
CA VAL A 485 16.04 2.28 17.32
C VAL A 485 16.55 1.37 16.20
N PHE A 486 17.85 1.52 15.88
CA PHE A 486 18.58 0.60 15.03
C PHE A 486 19.46 -0.28 15.91
N ALA A 487 19.24 -1.59 15.87
CA ALA A 487 19.98 -2.52 16.68
C ALA A 487 20.86 -3.44 15.84
N VAL A 488 22.15 -3.51 16.13
CA VAL A 488 23.08 -4.47 15.54
C VAL A 488 23.26 -5.62 16.52
N MET A 489 23.04 -6.83 16.04
CA MET A 489 23.27 -8.06 16.80
C MET A 489 24.71 -8.52 16.60
N VAL A 490 25.43 -8.75 17.68
CA VAL A 490 26.80 -9.25 17.63
C VAL A 490 26.80 -10.68 18.17
N LYS A 491 26.88 -11.64 17.26
CA LYS A 491 26.93 -13.07 17.62
C LYS A 491 28.37 -13.47 17.98
N THR A 492 28.50 -14.22 19.03
CA THR A 492 29.81 -14.71 19.57
C THR A 492 29.71 -16.19 19.89
N PRO A 493 30.82 -16.88 20.15
CA PRO A 493 30.78 -18.18 20.85
C PRO A 493 30.14 -18.08 22.23
N ASP A 494 29.61 -19.20 22.74
CA ASP A 494 28.98 -19.25 24.06
C ASP A 494 29.93 -18.76 25.16
N GLY A 495 29.46 -17.84 25.99
CA GLY A 495 30.23 -17.25 27.08
C GLY A 495 31.13 -16.07 26.65
N ASP A 496 31.32 -15.80 25.38
CA ASP A 496 32.27 -14.80 24.88
C ASP A 496 31.71 -13.38 24.69
N CYS A 497 30.45 -13.14 25.09
CA CYS A 497 29.86 -11.79 24.98
C CYS A 497 30.61 -10.75 25.83
N SER A 498 31.26 -11.17 26.95
CA SER A 498 32.04 -10.32 27.84
C SER A 498 33.55 -10.37 27.54
N ALA A 499 33.98 -11.12 26.51
CA ALA A 499 35.39 -11.24 26.16
C ALA A 499 35.98 -9.88 25.76
N TYR A 500 37.18 -9.56 26.26
CA TYR A 500 37.84 -8.30 25.99
C TYR A 500 37.91 -7.99 24.49
N ARG A 501 38.26 -8.97 23.64
CA ARG A 501 38.32 -8.77 22.17
C ARG A 501 36.96 -8.43 21.58
N THR A 502 35.89 -9.09 22.04
CA THR A 502 34.51 -8.83 21.59
C THR A 502 34.10 -7.43 21.96
N LEU A 503 34.30 -7.03 23.22
CA LEU A 503 33.95 -5.69 23.70
C LEU A 503 34.73 -4.58 22.97
N MET A 504 36.00 -4.80 22.64
CA MET A 504 36.81 -3.85 21.83
C MET A 504 36.25 -3.69 20.41
N ARG A 505 35.77 -4.76 19.76
CA ARG A 505 35.13 -4.67 18.45
C ARG A 505 33.78 -3.95 18.55
N VAL A 506 33.00 -4.23 19.60
CA VAL A 506 31.73 -3.53 19.88
C VAL A 506 31.95 -2.04 20.11
N ASP A 507 32.97 -1.69 20.86
CA ASP A 507 33.40 -0.32 21.13
C ASP A 507 33.82 0.43 19.84
N ALA A 508 34.55 -0.24 18.98
CA ALA A 508 34.97 0.32 17.70
C ALA A 508 33.76 0.60 16.79
N LEU A 509 32.79 -0.32 16.77
CA LEU A 509 31.53 -0.09 16.04
C LEU A 509 30.73 1.07 16.65
N GLU A 510 30.62 1.12 17.97
CA GLU A 510 29.95 2.21 18.69
C GLU A 510 30.55 3.57 18.33
N TRP A 511 31.89 3.65 18.37
CA TRP A 511 32.62 4.89 18.03
C TRP A 511 32.29 5.32 16.58
N GLN A 512 32.29 4.37 15.63
CA GLN A 512 31.97 4.67 14.23
C GLN A 512 30.51 5.12 14.06
N LEU A 513 29.55 4.47 14.74
CA LEU A 513 28.13 4.84 14.68
C LEU A 513 27.91 6.27 15.18
N ARG A 514 28.59 6.69 16.25
CA ARG A 514 28.48 8.05 16.79
C ARG A 514 28.98 9.16 15.84
N GLN A 515 29.77 8.81 14.83
CA GLN A 515 30.24 9.78 13.82
C GLN A 515 29.22 9.94 12.67
N ILE A 516 28.18 9.11 12.61
CA ILE A 516 27.20 9.14 11.52
C ILE A 516 26.18 10.22 11.84
N GLU A 517 25.98 11.14 10.88
CA GLU A 517 24.93 12.15 10.96
C GLU A 517 23.54 11.50 11.03
N GLY A 518 22.77 11.81 12.04
CA GLY A 518 21.47 11.23 12.33
C GLY A 518 21.47 10.15 13.39
N VAL A 519 22.64 9.75 13.93
CA VAL A 519 22.75 8.94 15.14
C VAL A 519 22.90 9.88 16.34
N GLU A 520 21.90 9.87 17.22
CA GLU A 520 21.84 10.78 18.37
C GLU A 520 22.52 10.20 19.60
N ALA A 521 22.34 8.89 19.83
CA ALA A 521 22.91 8.18 20.97
C ALA A 521 23.19 6.73 20.62
N THR A 522 24.07 6.11 21.40
CA THR A 522 24.37 4.67 21.33
C THR A 522 24.31 4.06 22.72
N GLN A 523 24.03 2.76 22.78
CA GLN A 523 24.07 2.01 24.03
C GLN A 523 24.66 0.63 23.78
N THR A 524 25.72 0.28 24.51
CA THR A 524 26.43 -0.98 24.34
C THR A 524 26.91 -1.54 25.69
N LEU A 525 27.20 -2.84 25.71
CA LEU A 525 27.83 -3.46 26.87
C LEU A 525 29.27 -2.93 27.10
N ALA A 526 29.98 -2.54 26.06
CA ALA A 526 31.28 -1.91 26.13
C ALA A 526 31.22 -0.57 26.86
N GLN A 527 30.30 0.29 26.48
CA GLN A 527 30.05 1.57 27.13
C GLN A 527 29.71 1.40 28.62
N LEU A 528 28.83 0.45 28.94
CA LEU A 528 28.45 0.16 30.33
C LEU A 528 29.66 -0.28 31.15
N ASN A 529 30.52 -1.14 30.59
CA ASN A 529 31.76 -1.56 31.28
C ASN A 529 32.67 -0.37 31.62
N ARG A 530 32.83 0.58 30.70
CA ARG A 530 33.58 1.83 30.93
C ARG A 530 33.01 2.64 32.08
N PHE A 531 31.69 2.85 32.08
CA PHE A 531 30.99 3.62 33.13
C PHE A 531 31.14 2.96 34.50
N VAL A 532 30.90 1.65 34.55
CA VAL A 532 31.02 0.91 35.83
C VAL A 532 32.47 0.89 36.34
N LEU A 533 33.45 0.71 35.43
CA LEU A 533 34.84 0.75 35.83
C LEU A 533 35.29 2.12 36.37
N ALA A 534 34.91 3.20 35.70
CA ALA A 534 35.15 4.56 36.21
C ALA A 534 34.46 4.76 37.56
N GLY A 535 33.18 4.28 37.70
CA GLY A 535 32.45 4.35 38.94
C GLY A 535 33.12 3.60 40.10
N LEU A 536 33.61 2.39 39.86
CA LEU A 536 34.34 1.60 40.86
C LEU A 536 35.67 2.22 41.30
N ASN A 537 36.19 3.20 40.55
CA ASN A 537 37.42 3.90 40.82
C ASN A 537 37.15 5.40 41.07
N GLU A 538 36.18 5.71 41.90
CA GLU A 538 35.82 7.05 42.37
C GLU A 538 35.50 8.06 41.25
N GLY A 539 35.00 7.58 40.08
CA GLY A 539 34.67 8.43 38.95
C GLY A 539 35.87 9.01 38.18
N GLN A 540 37.08 8.52 38.43
CA GLN A 540 38.29 9.06 37.79
C GLN A 540 38.31 8.76 36.29
N PRO A 541 38.44 9.77 35.41
CA PRO A 541 38.39 9.61 33.96
C PRO A 541 39.40 8.60 33.36
N ARG A 542 40.54 8.40 34.00
CA ARG A 542 41.54 7.44 33.53
C ARG A 542 41.08 5.98 33.54
N TRP A 543 40.00 5.69 34.27
CA TRP A 543 39.40 4.37 34.35
C TRP A 543 38.20 4.23 33.41
N PHE A 544 37.86 5.28 32.66
CA PHE A 544 36.85 5.23 31.62
C PHE A 544 37.41 4.53 30.36
N ASP A 545 37.78 3.27 30.53
CA ASP A 545 38.37 2.45 29.48
C ASP A 545 37.99 0.97 29.66
N LEU A 546 38.20 0.14 28.64
CA LEU A 546 38.06 -1.29 28.70
C LEU A 546 39.34 -1.90 29.15
N ILE A 547 39.41 -2.47 30.35
CA ILE A 547 40.58 -3.09 30.88
C ILE A 547 40.65 -4.60 30.54
N LYS A 548 41.84 -5.12 30.29
CA LYS A 548 42.08 -6.53 29.99
C LYS A 548 42.03 -7.39 31.26
N ASN A 549 40.93 -7.31 31.99
CA ASN A 549 40.67 -8.14 33.18
C ASN A 549 39.30 -8.84 33.00
N GLN A 550 39.34 -10.11 32.60
CA GLN A 550 38.13 -10.88 32.28
C GLN A 550 37.18 -11.05 33.47
N GLY A 551 37.75 -11.21 34.70
CA GLY A 551 36.89 -11.31 35.89
C GLY A 551 36.03 -10.09 36.13
N MET A 552 36.60 -8.89 35.92
CA MET A 552 35.91 -7.63 36.07
C MET A 552 34.86 -7.40 34.95
N LEU A 553 35.21 -7.69 33.69
CA LEU A 553 34.28 -7.63 32.56
C LEU A 553 33.09 -8.57 32.77
N ASN A 554 33.35 -9.80 33.30
CA ASN A 554 32.25 -10.74 33.61
C ASN A 554 31.37 -10.22 34.74
N THR A 555 31.92 -9.61 35.78
CA THR A 555 31.14 -9.06 36.91
C THR A 555 30.22 -7.94 36.46
N VAL A 556 30.73 -7.02 35.63
CA VAL A 556 29.92 -5.95 35.06
C VAL A 556 28.82 -6.52 34.16
N THR A 557 29.18 -7.48 33.29
CA THR A 557 28.21 -8.11 32.38
C THR A 557 27.08 -8.83 33.12
N ALA A 558 27.40 -9.56 34.18
CA ALA A 558 26.39 -10.27 34.99
C ALA A 558 25.33 -9.33 35.61
N ASN A 559 25.71 -8.08 35.88
CA ASN A 559 24.84 -7.05 36.43
C ASN A 559 24.23 -6.09 35.36
N ALA A 560 24.58 -6.27 34.08
CA ALA A 560 24.11 -5.44 33.00
C ALA A 560 22.65 -5.74 32.64
N PRO A 561 21.92 -4.75 32.07
CA PRO A 561 20.56 -4.95 31.55
C PRO A 561 20.51 -6.08 30.50
N ARG A 562 19.54 -6.97 30.64
CA ARG A 562 19.33 -8.11 29.72
C ARG A 562 19.03 -7.75 28.28
N GLY A 563 18.74 -6.51 27.98
CA GLY A 563 18.64 -6.02 26.61
C GLY A 563 19.99 -5.93 25.87
N LEU A 564 21.12 -5.88 26.59
CA LEU A 564 22.45 -5.72 25.98
C LEU A 564 23.15 -7.07 25.67
N TYR A 565 22.70 -8.16 26.23
CA TYR A 565 23.19 -9.50 25.97
C TYR A 565 22.16 -10.55 26.35
N ASN A 566 22.27 -11.78 25.83
CA ASN A 566 21.38 -12.89 26.12
C ASN A 566 21.89 -13.79 27.27
N ASP A 567 21.04 -14.70 27.74
CA ASP A 567 21.33 -15.57 28.90
C ASP A 567 22.53 -16.52 28.70
N THR A 568 22.79 -16.92 27.45
CA THR A 568 23.94 -17.79 27.08
C THR A 568 25.23 -17.01 26.83
N CYS A 569 25.17 -15.68 26.90
CA CYS A 569 26.30 -14.79 26.61
C CYS A 569 26.95 -15.08 25.23
N ASN A 570 26.12 -15.36 24.21
CA ASN A 570 26.58 -15.58 22.85
C ASN A 570 25.99 -14.59 21.86
N LEU A 571 25.19 -13.62 22.36
CA LEU A 571 24.62 -12.54 21.60
C LEU A 571 24.70 -11.24 22.40
N LEU A 572 25.23 -10.20 21.74
CA LEU A 572 25.27 -8.83 22.24
C LEU A 572 24.39 -7.96 21.34
N THR A 573 23.95 -6.84 21.87
CA THR A 573 23.19 -5.84 21.10
C THR A 573 23.88 -4.49 21.19
N VAL A 574 24.09 -3.88 20.04
CA VAL A 574 24.53 -2.49 19.89
C VAL A 574 23.32 -1.67 19.45
N TYR A 575 22.86 -0.79 20.31
CA TYR A 575 21.76 0.11 20.01
C TYR A 575 22.30 1.43 19.47
N ALA A 576 21.72 1.89 18.36
CA ALA A 576 21.86 3.24 17.85
C ALA A 576 20.47 3.89 17.81
N PHE A 577 20.30 4.98 18.50
CA PHE A 577 19.09 5.79 18.50
C PHE A 577 19.22 6.85 17.42
N LEU A 578 18.29 6.85 16.48
CA LEU A 578 18.34 7.73 15.30
C LEU A 578 17.42 8.93 15.49
N GLY A 579 17.80 10.08 14.99
CA GLY A 579 16.98 11.30 15.01
C GLY A 579 15.76 11.22 14.11
N ASP A 580 15.81 10.35 13.08
CA ASP A 580 14.70 10.02 12.21
C ASP A 580 14.88 8.63 11.56
N HIS A 581 13.80 8.11 10.97
CA HIS A 581 13.80 6.87 10.18
C HIS A 581 13.80 7.11 8.68
N LYS A 582 14.21 8.29 8.21
CA LYS A 582 14.26 8.58 6.78
C LYS A 582 15.23 7.66 6.05
N ALA A 583 14.87 7.33 4.82
CA ALA A 583 15.65 6.42 4.00
C ALA A 583 17.13 6.79 3.88
N ALA A 584 17.46 8.10 3.83
CA ALA A 584 18.85 8.55 3.75
C ALA A 584 19.64 8.27 5.02
N THR A 585 19.05 8.48 6.20
CA THR A 585 19.65 8.16 7.51
C THR A 585 19.85 6.66 7.66
N LEU A 586 18.79 5.88 7.37
CA LEU A 586 18.84 4.42 7.43
C LEU A 586 19.90 3.83 6.51
N THR A 587 20.01 4.32 5.28
CA THR A 587 21.01 3.84 4.31
C THR A 587 22.44 4.11 4.80
N ARG A 588 22.72 5.32 5.33
CA ARG A 588 24.04 5.63 5.87
C ARG A 588 24.44 4.68 7.01
N VAL A 589 23.53 4.41 7.93
CA VAL A 589 23.76 3.51 9.05
C VAL A 589 23.98 2.07 8.59
N VAL A 590 23.11 1.57 7.69
CA VAL A 590 23.24 0.22 7.12
C VAL A 590 24.56 0.05 6.39
N ASP A 591 24.94 0.98 5.52
CA ASP A 591 26.17 0.90 4.74
C ASP A 591 27.41 0.92 5.64
N ALA A 592 27.41 1.77 6.67
CA ALA A 592 28.50 1.84 7.64
C ALA A 592 28.64 0.54 8.46
N VAL A 593 27.53 0.00 8.96
CA VAL A 593 27.55 -1.27 9.71
C VAL A 593 27.93 -2.44 8.82
N ALA A 594 27.43 -2.49 7.58
CA ALA A 594 27.79 -3.54 6.62
C ALA A 594 29.26 -3.47 6.21
N ALA A 595 29.84 -2.28 6.08
CA ALA A 595 31.26 -2.11 5.85
C ALA A 595 32.07 -2.58 7.07
N PHE A 596 31.68 -2.16 8.27
CA PHE A 596 32.33 -2.58 9.51
C PHE A 596 32.31 -4.10 9.69
N ALA A 597 31.16 -4.74 9.44
CA ALA A 597 31.01 -6.20 9.54
C ALA A 597 31.99 -6.93 8.60
N ARG A 598 32.08 -6.50 7.33
CA ARG A 598 33.04 -7.10 6.36
C ARG A 598 34.48 -7.07 6.83
N ASP A 599 34.88 -6.01 7.54
CA ASP A 599 36.26 -5.82 7.98
C ASP A 599 36.56 -6.44 9.35
N ASN A 600 35.51 -6.66 10.17
CA ASN A 600 35.66 -7.06 11.58
C ASN A 600 35.01 -8.39 11.94
N ASP A 601 34.30 -9.04 11.04
CA ASP A 601 33.80 -10.41 11.23
C ASP A 601 34.99 -11.37 11.25
N GLY A 602 34.99 -12.29 12.19
CA GLY A 602 36.05 -13.29 12.35
C GLY A 602 36.21 -13.73 13.77
N ASP A 603 37.04 -14.75 14.00
CA ASP A 603 37.30 -15.36 15.33
C ASP A 603 36.00 -15.74 16.09
N GLY A 604 34.97 -16.15 15.38
CA GLY A 604 33.64 -16.48 15.94
C GLY A 604 32.71 -15.28 16.22
N VAL A 605 33.18 -14.05 16.02
CA VAL A 605 32.37 -12.84 16.17
C VAL A 605 31.78 -12.46 14.82
N GLN A 606 30.44 -12.21 14.77
CA GLN A 606 29.71 -11.80 13.56
C GLN A 606 28.78 -10.64 13.89
N PHE A 607 28.84 -9.57 13.07
CA PHE A 607 27.96 -8.42 13.17
C PHE A 607 26.76 -8.60 12.25
N GLN A 608 25.62 -8.94 12.82
CA GLN A 608 24.37 -9.17 12.08
C GLN A 608 23.50 -7.93 12.12
N LEU A 609 23.20 -7.38 10.92
CA LEU A 609 22.30 -6.25 10.80
C LEU A 609 20.88 -6.77 10.97
N ALA A 610 20.19 -6.10 11.49
CA ALA A 610 19.39 -5.03 11.90
C ALA A 610 18.16 -5.57 12.63
N ALA A 611 18.03 -5.21 13.85
CA ALA A 611 16.80 -5.33 14.63
C ALA A 611 16.35 -3.90 15.04
N GLY A 612 15.24 -3.82 15.78
CA GLY A 612 14.64 -2.54 16.17
C GLY A 612 13.78 -1.93 15.06
N SER A 613 13.03 -0.87 15.40
CA SER A 613 12.09 -0.22 14.47
C SER A 613 12.79 0.30 13.20
N ALA A 614 13.88 1.03 13.38
CA ALA A 614 14.66 1.59 12.27
C ALA A 614 15.37 0.51 11.44
N GLY A 615 15.82 -0.57 12.06
CA GLY A 615 16.45 -1.69 11.36
C GLY A 615 15.45 -2.47 10.49
N ILE A 616 14.24 -2.66 10.96
CA ILE A 616 13.16 -3.29 10.21
C ILE A 616 12.74 -2.40 9.03
N GLU A 617 12.64 -1.09 9.25
CA GLU A 617 12.34 -0.12 8.20
C GLU A 617 13.43 -0.11 7.13
N ALA A 618 14.71 -0.17 7.53
CA ALA A 618 15.82 -0.27 6.59
C ALA A 618 15.72 -1.52 5.70
N ALA A 619 15.43 -2.68 6.28
CA ALA A 619 15.20 -3.92 5.52
C ALA A 619 14.03 -3.79 4.54
N THR A 620 12.93 -3.17 4.99
CA THR A 620 11.75 -2.91 4.16
C THR A 620 12.08 -2.02 2.96
N ASN A 621 12.85 -0.95 3.19
CA ASN A 621 13.27 -0.03 2.13
C ASN A 621 14.18 -0.70 1.10
N ILE A 622 15.06 -1.62 1.51
CA ILE A 622 15.91 -2.42 0.61
C ILE A 622 15.01 -3.30 -0.28
N VAL A 623 14.08 -4.04 0.32
CA VAL A 623 13.16 -4.91 -0.42
C VAL A 623 12.28 -4.12 -1.38
N VAL A 624 11.74 -2.98 -0.95
CA VAL A 624 10.93 -2.09 -1.80
C VAL A 624 11.76 -1.58 -2.98
N LYS A 625 13.00 -1.19 -2.77
CA LYS A 625 13.92 -0.73 -3.83
C LYS A 625 14.16 -1.80 -4.89
N GLU A 626 14.46 -3.01 -4.46
CA GLU A 626 14.66 -4.13 -5.38
C GLU A 626 13.38 -4.53 -6.11
N ALA A 627 12.26 -4.53 -5.39
CA ALA A 627 10.96 -4.89 -5.93
C ALA A 627 10.48 -3.88 -6.97
N TRP A 628 10.74 -2.58 -6.80
CA TRP A 628 10.27 -1.50 -7.66
C TRP A 628 10.58 -1.74 -9.15
N THR A 629 11.84 -1.93 -9.47
CA THR A 629 12.28 -2.13 -10.86
C THR A 629 11.77 -3.44 -11.44
N ARG A 630 11.83 -4.53 -10.65
CA ARG A 630 11.33 -5.85 -11.09
C ARG A 630 9.84 -5.82 -11.36
N MET A 631 9.07 -5.21 -10.48
CA MET A 631 7.62 -5.06 -10.60
C MET A 631 7.24 -4.31 -11.88
N LEU A 632 7.86 -3.16 -12.14
CA LEU A 632 7.59 -2.37 -13.36
C LEU A 632 7.87 -3.17 -14.62
N LEU A 633 9.03 -3.83 -14.70
CA LEU A 633 9.38 -4.66 -15.86
C LEU A 633 8.37 -5.80 -16.07
N LEU A 634 7.97 -6.50 -15.00
CA LEU A 634 7.02 -7.60 -15.08
C LEU A 634 5.62 -7.12 -15.50
N VAL A 635 5.14 -6.01 -14.97
CA VAL A 635 3.82 -5.45 -15.33
C VAL A 635 3.80 -5.05 -16.80
N TYR A 636 4.81 -4.30 -17.27
CA TYR A 636 4.87 -3.91 -18.69
C TYR A 636 5.06 -5.08 -19.63
N ALA A 637 5.87 -6.08 -19.25
CA ALA A 637 6.03 -7.30 -20.05
C ALA A 637 4.71 -8.07 -20.16
N ALA A 638 4.00 -8.24 -19.05
CA ALA A 638 2.71 -8.92 -19.02
C ALA A 638 1.65 -8.19 -19.85
N VAL A 639 1.53 -6.88 -19.70
CA VAL A 639 0.61 -6.03 -20.47
C VAL A 639 0.95 -6.09 -21.96
N ALA A 640 2.22 -6.01 -22.32
CA ALA A 640 2.66 -6.11 -23.73
C ALA A 640 2.33 -7.48 -24.35
N VAL A 641 2.55 -8.57 -23.61
CA VAL A 641 2.22 -9.93 -24.06
C VAL A 641 0.71 -10.10 -24.27
N LEU A 642 -0.11 -9.67 -23.27
CA LEU A 642 -1.56 -9.77 -23.38
C LEU A 642 -2.13 -8.90 -24.50
N ALA A 643 -1.61 -7.68 -24.66
CA ALA A 643 -1.96 -6.81 -25.78
C ALA A 643 -1.55 -7.42 -27.12
N PHE A 644 -0.39 -8.08 -27.19
CA PHE A 644 0.05 -8.78 -28.41
C PHE A 644 -0.85 -9.96 -28.75
N ILE A 645 -1.24 -10.76 -27.78
CA ILE A 645 -2.18 -11.88 -27.98
C ILE A 645 -3.50 -11.37 -28.56
N THR A 646 -3.97 -10.19 -28.07
CA THR A 646 -5.22 -9.58 -28.53
C THR A 646 -5.13 -8.96 -29.91
N PHE A 647 -4.10 -8.17 -30.14
CA PHE A 647 -3.97 -7.40 -31.37
C PHE A 647 -3.26 -8.14 -32.50
N ARG A 648 -2.38 -9.11 -32.15
CA ARG A 648 -1.47 -9.82 -33.06
C ARG A 648 -0.63 -8.87 -33.91
N SER A 649 -0.23 -7.74 -33.33
CA SER A 649 0.53 -6.68 -34.00
C SER A 649 1.37 -5.90 -32.99
N TRP A 650 2.69 -5.98 -33.10
CA TRP A 650 3.61 -5.21 -32.25
C TRP A 650 3.45 -3.69 -32.38
N ARG A 651 3.07 -3.21 -33.59
CA ARG A 651 2.78 -1.79 -33.80
C ARG A 651 1.58 -1.34 -32.97
N ALA A 652 0.55 -2.17 -32.89
CA ALA A 652 -0.62 -1.89 -32.05
C ALA A 652 -0.30 -1.95 -30.57
N VAL A 653 0.60 -2.86 -30.14
CA VAL A 653 1.10 -2.92 -28.77
C VAL A 653 1.83 -1.64 -28.40
N LEU A 654 2.74 -1.16 -29.25
CA LEU A 654 3.47 0.10 -29.02
C LEU A 654 2.52 1.29 -28.90
N VAL A 655 1.51 1.38 -29.78
CA VAL A 655 0.49 2.44 -29.73
C VAL A 655 -0.30 2.43 -28.41
N ALA A 656 -0.54 1.25 -27.83
CA ALA A 656 -1.25 1.10 -26.57
C ALA A 656 -0.34 1.35 -25.35
N VAL A 657 0.91 0.87 -25.37
CA VAL A 657 1.80 0.88 -24.19
C VAL A 657 2.55 2.20 -23.99
N LEU A 658 2.96 2.89 -25.05
CA LEU A 658 3.72 4.14 -24.93
C LEU A 658 3.00 5.24 -24.12
N PRO A 659 1.68 5.47 -24.28
CA PRO A 659 0.97 6.40 -23.40
C PRO A 659 0.98 6.01 -21.92
N LEU A 660 0.97 4.71 -21.61
CA LEU A 660 1.04 4.20 -20.23
C LEU A 660 2.42 4.43 -19.62
N MET A 661 3.50 4.22 -20.42
CA MET A 661 4.86 4.51 -19.95
C MET A 661 5.03 5.99 -19.61
N LEU A 662 4.48 6.88 -20.47
CA LEU A 662 4.47 8.31 -20.17
C LEU A 662 3.75 8.61 -18.86
N THR A 663 2.58 8.01 -18.64
CA THR A 663 1.81 8.21 -17.40
C THR A 663 2.60 7.76 -16.17
N SER A 664 3.30 6.63 -16.22
CA SER A 664 4.11 6.15 -15.10
C SER A 664 5.25 7.10 -14.77
N VAL A 665 5.99 7.57 -15.78
CA VAL A 665 7.06 8.56 -15.58
C VAL A 665 6.54 9.88 -14.99
N LEU A 666 5.36 10.32 -15.44
CA LEU A 666 4.73 11.52 -14.90
C LEU A 666 4.18 11.30 -13.48
N ALA A 667 3.73 10.10 -13.14
CA ALA A 667 3.31 9.75 -11.79
C ALA A 667 4.51 9.76 -10.82
N GLU A 668 5.65 9.21 -11.23
CA GLU A 668 6.91 9.32 -10.46
C GLU A 668 7.34 10.77 -10.27
N ALA A 669 7.28 11.58 -11.32
CA ALA A 669 7.58 13.01 -11.23
C ALA A 669 6.61 13.74 -10.27
N LEU A 670 5.34 13.38 -10.28
CA LEU A 670 4.35 13.90 -9.34
C LEU A 670 4.66 13.49 -7.90
N MET A 671 5.08 12.24 -7.66
CA MET A 671 5.51 11.79 -6.34
C MET A 671 6.65 12.65 -5.82
N VAL A 672 7.67 12.91 -6.65
CA VAL A 672 8.80 13.80 -6.29
C VAL A 672 8.31 15.22 -5.98
N ALA A 673 7.43 15.78 -6.83
CA ALA A 673 6.90 17.13 -6.63
C ALA A 673 6.07 17.30 -5.35
N LEU A 674 5.42 16.22 -4.89
CA LEU A 674 4.60 16.19 -3.69
C LEU A 674 5.36 15.71 -2.44
N GLY A 675 6.65 15.39 -2.57
CA GLY A 675 7.43 14.83 -1.46
C GLY A 675 6.95 13.46 -1.00
N MET A 676 6.45 12.63 -1.93
CA MET A 676 6.01 11.27 -1.65
C MET A 676 7.13 10.28 -1.98
N GLY A 677 7.54 9.45 -1.02
CA GLY A 677 8.48 8.35 -1.25
C GLY A 677 7.79 7.08 -1.75
N VAL A 678 8.58 6.21 -2.38
CA VAL A 678 8.14 4.84 -2.70
C VAL A 678 8.25 4.00 -1.43
N LYS A 679 7.13 3.55 -0.92
CA LYS A 679 7.01 2.76 0.29
C LYS A 679 5.98 1.64 0.11
N VAL A 680 5.87 0.75 1.08
CA VAL A 680 4.93 -0.38 1.05
C VAL A 680 3.53 0.05 0.59
N ALA A 681 3.05 1.18 1.11
CA ALA A 681 1.73 1.72 0.79
C ALA A 681 1.58 2.26 -0.64
N THR A 682 2.63 2.90 -1.21
CA THR A 682 2.56 3.52 -2.54
C THR A 682 3.02 2.59 -3.67
N LEU A 683 3.76 1.54 -3.33
CA LEU A 683 4.32 0.60 -4.30
C LEU A 683 3.28 -0.03 -5.24
N PRO A 684 2.08 -0.45 -4.79
CA PRO A 684 1.08 -1.02 -5.67
C PRO A 684 0.47 -0.03 -6.68
N VAL A 685 0.52 1.27 -6.40
CA VAL A 685 -0.22 2.30 -7.15
C VAL A 685 0.13 2.33 -8.62
N ILE A 686 1.43 2.26 -8.95
CA ILE A 686 1.86 2.33 -10.35
C ILE A 686 1.51 1.04 -11.09
N ALA A 687 1.66 -0.13 -10.46
CA ALA A 687 1.22 -1.38 -11.06
C ALA A 687 -0.28 -1.36 -11.40
N LEU A 688 -1.10 -0.84 -10.47
CA LEU A 688 -2.54 -0.64 -10.64
C LEU A 688 -2.85 0.35 -11.76
N GLY A 689 -2.15 1.47 -11.76
CA GLY A 689 -2.36 2.52 -12.77
C GLY A 689 -2.02 2.07 -14.18
N VAL A 690 -1.03 1.18 -14.36
CA VAL A 690 -0.68 0.56 -15.64
C VAL A 690 -1.73 -0.49 -16.03
N GLY A 691 -2.13 -1.39 -15.13
CA GLY A 691 -3.14 -2.41 -15.37
C GLY A 691 -4.46 -1.79 -15.85
N ILE A 692 -5.06 -0.95 -15.01
CA ILE A 692 -6.35 -0.29 -15.33
C ILE A 692 -6.22 0.69 -16.51
N GLY A 693 -5.07 1.32 -16.66
CA GLY A 693 -4.83 2.29 -17.73
C GLY A 693 -4.82 1.69 -19.12
N VAL A 694 -4.39 0.44 -19.27
CA VAL A 694 -4.35 -0.24 -20.58
C VAL A 694 -5.74 -0.47 -21.16
N ASP A 695 -6.77 -0.55 -20.32
CA ASP A 695 -8.15 -0.78 -20.73
C ASP A 695 -8.63 0.24 -21.76
N TYR A 696 -8.35 1.53 -21.54
CA TYR A 696 -8.74 2.58 -22.47
C TYR A 696 -8.14 2.37 -23.86
N ALA A 697 -6.86 2.01 -23.90
CA ALA A 697 -6.15 1.74 -25.12
C ALA A 697 -6.65 0.46 -25.81
N LEU A 698 -6.88 -0.63 -25.03
CA LEU A 698 -7.38 -1.89 -25.55
C LEU A 698 -8.72 -1.74 -26.26
N TYR A 699 -9.68 -1.01 -25.66
CA TYR A 699 -10.98 -0.78 -26.30
C TYR A 699 -10.87 0.07 -27.56
N ILE A 700 -10.13 1.18 -27.55
CA ILE A 700 -9.98 2.07 -28.70
C ILE A 700 -9.25 1.36 -29.85
N VAL A 701 -8.09 0.74 -29.56
CA VAL A 701 -7.26 0.05 -30.59
C VAL A 701 -8.01 -1.14 -31.18
N SER A 702 -8.78 -1.91 -30.39
CA SER A 702 -9.54 -3.05 -30.90
C SER A 702 -10.55 -2.61 -31.99
N VAL A 703 -11.28 -1.50 -31.75
CA VAL A 703 -12.24 -0.96 -32.73
C VAL A 703 -11.49 -0.38 -33.95
N MET A 704 -10.39 0.33 -33.72
CA MET A 704 -9.56 0.87 -34.83
C MET A 704 -9.03 -0.24 -35.74
N LEU A 705 -8.45 -1.29 -35.14
CA LEU A 705 -7.91 -2.42 -35.92
C LEU A 705 -9.00 -3.14 -36.71
N GLY A 706 -10.21 -3.27 -36.15
CA GLY A 706 -11.36 -3.81 -36.87
C GLY A 706 -11.70 -2.98 -38.12
N ALA A 707 -11.70 -1.66 -38.04
CA ALA A 707 -11.95 -0.75 -39.14
C ALA A 707 -10.80 -0.74 -40.17
N LEU A 708 -9.53 -0.75 -39.69
CA LEU A 708 -8.34 -0.80 -40.57
C LEU A 708 -8.27 -2.09 -41.41
N ARG A 709 -8.72 -3.22 -40.85
CA ARG A 709 -8.83 -4.50 -41.60
C ARG A 709 -9.91 -4.45 -42.67
N GLN A 710 -10.88 -3.55 -42.55
CA GLN A 710 -11.92 -3.29 -43.59
C GLN A 710 -11.46 -2.24 -44.61
N GLY A 711 -10.20 -1.80 -44.56
CA GLY A 711 -9.65 -0.83 -45.53
C GLY A 711 -9.88 0.65 -45.14
N ALA A 712 -10.45 0.93 -43.97
CA ALA A 712 -10.64 2.30 -43.55
C ALA A 712 -9.31 3.03 -43.29
N SER A 713 -9.25 4.33 -43.54
CA SER A 713 -8.10 5.15 -43.14
C SER A 713 -7.96 5.23 -41.61
N VAL A 714 -6.77 5.59 -41.11
CA VAL A 714 -6.53 5.75 -39.66
C VAL A 714 -7.48 6.78 -39.04
N GLY A 715 -7.74 7.90 -39.72
CA GLY A 715 -8.66 8.93 -39.25
C GLY A 715 -10.10 8.42 -39.16
N GLU A 716 -10.55 7.65 -40.18
CA GLU A 716 -11.89 7.05 -40.20
C GLU A 716 -12.00 5.93 -39.13
N ALA A 717 -10.96 5.10 -38.97
CA ALA A 717 -10.91 4.06 -37.97
C ALA A 717 -10.99 4.65 -36.56
N TYR A 718 -10.29 5.74 -36.29
CA TYR A 718 -10.35 6.43 -35.01
C TYR A 718 -11.69 7.12 -34.80
N ARG A 719 -12.28 7.74 -35.83
CA ARG A 719 -13.65 8.31 -35.74
C ARG A 719 -14.66 7.24 -35.29
N ARG A 720 -14.63 6.06 -35.89
CA ARG A 720 -15.48 4.92 -35.49
C ARG A 720 -15.23 4.49 -34.07
N ALA A 721 -13.96 4.44 -33.63
CA ALA A 721 -13.60 4.12 -32.27
C ALA A 721 -14.13 5.18 -31.28
N LEU A 722 -14.02 6.46 -31.60
CA LEU A 722 -14.57 7.54 -30.77
C LEU A 722 -16.10 7.44 -30.62
N GLN A 723 -16.81 7.16 -31.71
CA GLN A 723 -18.27 7.03 -31.68
C GLN A 723 -18.73 5.81 -30.85
N PHE A 724 -18.03 4.71 -30.92
CA PHE A 724 -18.41 3.46 -30.28
C PHE A 724 -17.91 3.34 -28.83
N THR A 725 -16.64 3.61 -28.57
CA THR A 725 -15.98 3.43 -27.26
C THR A 725 -15.50 4.74 -26.63
N GLY A 726 -15.12 5.74 -27.40
CA GLY A 726 -14.47 6.95 -26.90
C GLY A 726 -15.31 7.73 -25.89
N ARG A 727 -16.65 7.81 -26.10
CA ARG A 727 -17.58 8.45 -25.15
C ARG A 727 -17.57 7.75 -23.79
N VAL A 728 -17.45 6.43 -23.79
CA VAL A 728 -17.42 5.65 -22.55
C VAL A 728 -16.05 5.72 -21.92
N VAL A 729 -14.95 5.73 -22.68
CA VAL A 729 -13.59 5.95 -22.16
C VAL A 729 -13.52 7.28 -21.42
N LEU A 730 -14.08 8.36 -21.98
CA LEU A 730 -14.17 9.65 -21.30
C LEU A 730 -15.01 9.56 -20.02
N LEU A 731 -16.19 8.93 -20.08
CA LEU A 731 -17.04 8.74 -18.91
C LEU A 731 -16.33 7.95 -17.82
N THR A 732 -15.74 6.81 -18.16
CA THR A 732 -15.12 5.91 -17.20
C THR A 732 -13.85 6.52 -16.61
N GLY A 733 -13.01 7.18 -17.42
CA GLY A 733 -11.83 7.90 -16.92
C GLY A 733 -12.18 8.99 -15.91
N LEU A 734 -13.23 9.78 -16.21
CA LEU A 734 -13.73 10.79 -15.27
C LEU A 734 -14.36 10.14 -14.02
N THR A 735 -15.16 9.09 -14.19
CA THR A 735 -15.81 8.40 -13.05
C THR A 735 -14.80 7.78 -12.12
N LEU A 736 -13.78 7.08 -12.66
CA LEU A 736 -12.68 6.51 -11.90
C LEU A 736 -11.86 7.60 -11.22
N GLY A 737 -11.44 8.62 -11.99
CA GLY A 737 -10.62 9.71 -11.46
C GLY A 737 -11.32 10.46 -10.32
N VAL A 738 -12.58 10.87 -10.51
CA VAL A 738 -13.36 11.58 -9.47
C VAL A 738 -13.68 10.65 -8.30
N GLY A 739 -14.05 9.39 -8.56
CA GLY A 739 -14.37 8.43 -7.52
C GLY A 739 -13.19 8.21 -6.56
N VAL A 740 -12.01 7.99 -7.11
CA VAL A 740 -10.78 7.76 -6.32
C VAL A 740 -10.24 9.06 -5.72
N ALA A 741 -10.43 10.22 -6.38
CA ALA A 741 -10.06 11.53 -5.83
C ALA A 741 -10.77 11.85 -4.51
N THR A 742 -11.95 11.26 -4.22
CA THR A 742 -12.61 11.41 -2.92
C THR A 742 -11.75 10.91 -1.76
N TRP A 743 -10.81 10.00 -2.01
CA TRP A 743 -9.90 9.49 -0.99
C TRP A 743 -8.94 10.55 -0.45
N VAL A 744 -8.69 11.61 -1.19
CA VAL A 744 -7.89 12.76 -0.73
C VAL A 744 -8.42 13.32 0.59
N PHE A 745 -9.71 13.16 0.88
CA PHE A 745 -10.34 13.60 2.13
C PHE A 745 -10.29 12.55 3.25
N SER A 746 -9.71 11.38 3.01
CA SER A 746 -9.55 10.34 4.04
C SER A 746 -8.71 10.82 5.22
N PRO A 747 -9.02 10.41 6.45
CA PRO A 747 -8.16 10.64 7.62
C PRO A 747 -6.86 9.83 7.53
N ILE A 748 -6.83 8.78 6.72
CA ILE A 748 -5.68 7.90 6.49
C ILE A 748 -4.85 8.48 5.35
N LYS A 749 -3.61 8.90 5.64
CA LYS A 749 -2.74 9.58 4.66
C LYS A 749 -2.40 8.67 3.48
N PHE A 750 -2.03 7.41 3.73
CA PHE A 750 -1.67 6.52 2.62
C PHE A 750 -2.83 6.30 1.63
N GLN A 751 -4.07 6.25 2.11
CA GLN A 751 -5.25 6.19 1.25
C GLN A 751 -5.40 7.47 0.42
N ALA A 752 -5.16 8.63 1.04
CA ALA A 752 -5.22 9.90 0.34
C ALA A 752 -4.13 10.02 -0.74
N ASP A 753 -2.92 9.61 -0.42
CA ASP A 753 -1.78 9.60 -1.34
C ASP A 753 -2.05 8.66 -2.53
N MET A 754 -2.52 7.44 -2.27
CA MET A 754 -2.96 6.50 -3.30
C MET A 754 -4.10 7.08 -4.16
N GLY A 755 -5.09 7.70 -3.51
CA GLY A 755 -6.22 8.31 -4.20
C GLY A 755 -5.79 9.41 -5.17
N LEU A 756 -4.90 10.26 -4.75
CA LEU A 756 -4.36 11.34 -5.58
C LEU A 756 -3.56 10.81 -6.78
N LEU A 757 -2.66 9.86 -6.52
CA LEU A 757 -1.83 9.26 -7.57
C LEU A 757 -2.66 8.47 -8.57
N LEU A 758 -3.59 7.64 -8.11
CA LEU A 758 -4.49 6.88 -8.99
C LEU A 758 -5.41 7.80 -9.80
N ALA A 759 -5.99 8.84 -9.19
CA ALA A 759 -6.80 9.81 -9.90
C ALA A 759 -6.00 10.49 -11.03
N PHE A 760 -4.78 10.91 -10.73
CA PHE A 760 -3.85 11.44 -11.73
C PHE A 760 -3.60 10.44 -12.86
N MET A 761 -3.26 9.19 -12.53
CA MET A 761 -2.96 8.16 -13.52
C MET A 761 -4.17 7.82 -14.39
N PHE A 762 -5.36 7.69 -13.82
CA PHE A 762 -6.58 7.39 -14.58
C PHE A 762 -6.95 8.52 -15.55
N LEU A 763 -6.85 9.78 -15.11
CA LEU A 763 -7.12 10.93 -15.97
C LEU A 763 -6.05 11.07 -17.06
N TRP A 764 -4.78 10.83 -16.71
CA TRP A 764 -3.68 10.95 -17.69
C TRP A 764 -3.69 9.79 -18.70
N ASN A 765 -3.99 8.55 -18.27
CA ASN A 765 -4.18 7.42 -19.16
C ASN A 765 -5.37 7.63 -20.10
N MET A 766 -6.47 8.20 -19.62
CA MET A 766 -7.61 8.57 -20.45
C MET A 766 -7.20 9.62 -21.52
N LEU A 767 -6.48 10.66 -21.12
CA LEU A 767 -5.95 11.66 -22.05
C LEU A 767 -4.97 11.02 -23.05
N GLY A 768 -4.08 10.16 -22.59
CA GLY A 768 -3.15 9.39 -23.43
C GLY A 768 -3.87 8.57 -24.48
N ALA A 769 -4.94 7.88 -24.11
CA ALA A 769 -5.75 7.08 -25.01
C ALA A 769 -6.56 7.92 -26.02
N LEU A 770 -7.00 9.12 -25.65
CA LEU A 770 -7.80 9.99 -26.51
C LEU A 770 -6.95 10.95 -27.38
N VAL A 771 -5.70 11.25 -26.99
CA VAL A 771 -4.88 12.28 -27.64
C VAL A 771 -3.58 11.70 -28.20
N LEU A 772 -2.79 11.02 -27.35
CA LEU A 772 -1.47 10.52 -27.76
C LEU A 772 -1.58 9.22 -28.60
N LEU A 773 -2.48 8.32 -28.24
CA LEU A 773 -2.70 7.07 -28.97
C LEU A 773 -3.03 7.31 -30.45
N PRO A 774 -4.02 8.16 -30.84
CA PRO A 774 -4.29 8.43 -32.26
C PRO A 774 -3.11 9.13 -32.98
N ALA A 775 -2.34 9.96 -32.28
CA ALA A 775 -1.16 10.59 -32.84
C ALA A 775 -0.06 9.54 -33.18
N LEU A 776 0.17 8.56 -32.29
CA LEU A 776 1.07 7.43 -32.55
C LEU A 776 0.54 6.50 -33.63
N ALA A 777 -0.76 6.27 -33.67
CA ALA A 777 -1.42 5.44 -34.67
C ALA A 777 -1.20 5.96 -36.10
N HIS A 778 -1.07 7.28 -36.28
CA HIS A 778 -0.79 7.89 -37.59
C HIS A 778 0.47 7.31 -38.25
N TRP A 779 1.54 7.03 -37.50
CA TRP A 779 2.80 6.48 -38.03
C TRP A 779 2.87 4.96 -37.93
N LEU A 780 2.36 4.39 -36.87
CA LEU A 780 2.57 2.97 -36.56
C LEU A 780 1.51 2.06 -37.19
N LEU A 781 0.28 2.54 -37.38
CA LEU A 781 -0.80 1.74 -37.95
C LEU A 781 -1.00 2.08 -39.43
N ARG A 782 -1.22 1.07 -40.26
CA ARG A 782 -1.50 1.23 -41.68
C ARG A 782 -2.78 0.48 -42.06
N PRO A 783 -3.59 1.01 -43.03
CA PRO A 783 -4.70 0.25 -43.59
C PRO A 783 -4.15 -1.06 -44.22
N GLN A 784 -4.80 -2.18 -43.97
CA GLN A 784 -4.56 -3.40 -44.70
C GLN A 784 -5.28 -3.28 -46.03
N ILE A 785 -4.54 -3.26 -47.13
CA ILE A 785 -5.12 -3.36 -48.48
C ILE A 785 -5.79 -4.73 -48.56
N ALA A 786 -7.12 -4.78 -48.58
CA ALA A 786 -7.83 -6.00 -48.90
C ALA A 786 -7.34 -6.45 -50.29
N THR A 787 -6.55 -7.50 -50.35
CA THR A 787 -6.31 -8.19 -51.63
C THR A 787 -7.68 -8.71 -52.04
N THR A 788 -8.32 -8.02 -52.98
CA THR A 788 -9.46 -8.57 -53.72
C THR A 788 -8.99 -9.92 -54.26
N PRO A 789 -9.72 -11.02 -54.08
CA PRO A 789 -9.43 -12.23 -54.80
C PRO A 789 -9.48 -11.87 -56.28
N GLU A 790 -8.40 -12.08 -57.03
CA GLU A 790 -8.43 -11.94 -58.47
C GLU A 790 -9.62 -12.74 -58.97
N SER A 791 -10.55 -12.04 -59.59
CA SER A 791 -11.61 -12.65 -60.35
C SER A 791 -10.95 -13.60 -61.36
N SER A 792 -11.17 -14.91 -61.20
CA SER A 792 -10.86 -15.91 -62.23
C SER A 792 -11.22 -15.38 -63.57
N PRO A 793 -10.35 -15.45 -64.60
CA PRO A 793 -10.69 -15.02 -65.95
C PRO A 793 -11.93 -15.77 -66.42
N ALA A 794 -12.94 -15.03 -66.83
CA ALA A 794 -14.13 -15.59 -67.41
C ALA A 794 -13.76 -16.51 -68.56
N VAL A 795 -14.09 -17.78 -68.44
CA VAL A 795 -14.04 -18.74 -69.55
C VAL A 795 -15.00 -18.21 -70.63
N ALA A 796 -14.44 -17.79 -71.73
CA ALA A 796 -15.21 -17.41 -72.91
C ALA A 796 -16.08 -18.61 -73.38
N PRO A 797 -17.35 -18.37 -73.70
CA PRO A 797 -18.20 -19.45 -74.25
C PRO A 797 -17.73 -19.78 -75.61
N ALA A 798 -17.39 -21.05 -75.82
CA ALA A 798 -17.21 -21.62 -77.18
C ALA A 798 -18.53 -21.54 -77.92
N LEU A 799 -18.56 -20.82 -79.03
CA LEU A 799 -19.61 -20.84 -80.06
C LEU A 799 -19.45 -22.05 -80.97
N PRO A 800 -20.54 -22.49 -81.61
CA PRO A 800 -20.88 -23.86 -81.99
C PRO A 800 -20.10 -24.47 -83.07
#